data_6509567a5f258d7a74217065a6b92051
#
_entry.id   6509567a5f258d7a74217065a6b92051
#
_cell.length_a   1.000
_cell.length_b   1.000
_cell.length_c   1.000
_cell.angle_alpha   90.00
_cell.angle_beta   90.00
_cell.angle_gamma   90.00
#
_symmetry.space_group_name_H-M   'P 1'
#
loop_
_entity.id
_entity.type
_entity.pdbx_description
1 polymer ?
#
loop_
_entity_poly.entity_id
_entity_poly.type
_entity_poly.pdbx_seq_one_letter_code
_entity_poly.pdbx_strand_id
1 'polypeptide(L)'
;MRTGLLPQLRRWVSQGRPGLLPLGLLNGLRRSALEERHRWVLWLPVALGTGTAFYFAAPVEPPPWVAGAALGLFVGLVAASLQGWNSLVRACLAGMAVLTLGFAVAKLQEMRVAGPVLTRPMITHLSGRVTGLDWGSKGLRVILDQVRSGRLPDPPARVRILIQKGADQISVGQGVGLTAQLMPPPGPSAPGDNDFGRAAFFAGIGATGFSFGAAQSTPLARPPGSWDRLTGFVEDMRARMTLRIRAQLPKSEGAIATAIITGERGGIDPDDEAALRDAGLAHVLAIAGLHMALVGAGLFWLVRAALAAIPALALGYPIKKWAASVSIVAAAFYIVISGASSSATRAFVMLPMMLSAILLDRPALSMRSLGLAAVILLLVRPVSITEPGFQMSFAAVASLVAVAEWEQRRARLIPHSWLYRHIRGIALTSLVASFATLPFAMYYFGRATHYAVLGNLLAMPLMGLVTMPSAALSVAAMPFGLEHAPLQLMGWSIDGMLRLGRFVSGLPGAVTVTPAFPLSALVSITLGGLWILLWRLSWRWWGLVPVAAGIALALMAQRPDMLIASDARTIALRGEDGRLHFPRPPKDRFAAARWLLRDGDGRDWRDAVGEASLSCDGLGCIADRNGLVIAMSSRPESLEADCDRADIVVSAAPLIPCAKPRLALGARQIADGGGYAITLSPLRAISVNRQRGERPWVITEPVQ
;
A
#
# COMPACT_ATOMS: atom_id res chain seq x y z
N MET A 1 -23.78 -9.71 33.80
CA MET A 1 -22.64 -10.30 34.51
C MET A 1 -21.64 -9.21 34.87
N ARG A 2 -21.99 -8.44 35.87
CA ARG A 2 -21.09 -7.54 36.61
C ARG A 2 -20.75 -8.28 37.90
N THR A 3 -19.51 -8.43 38.21
CA THR A 3 -18.86 -8.80 39.48
C THR A 3 -17.79 -9.89 39.28
N GLY A 4 -16.54 -9.51 39.19
CA GLY A 4 -15.43 -10.48 39.19
C GLY A 4 -14.01 -9.94 39.32
N LEU A 5 -13.74 -8.70 38.92
CA LEU A 5 -12.40 -8.17 38.96
C LEU A 5 -12.05 -7.34 40.22
N LEU A 6 -12.97 -6.55 40.71
CA LEU A 6 -12.74 -5.68 41.87
C LEU A 6 -12.55 -6.42 43.22
N PRO A 7 -13.25 -7.55 43.49
CA PRO A 7 -13.02 -8.29 44.74
C PRO A 7 -11.68 -9.03 44.75
N GLN A 8 -11.19 -9.49 43.59
CA GLN A 8 -9.90 -10.20 43.52
C GLN A 8 -8.73 -9.22 43.68
N LEU A 9 -8.80 -8.04 43.08
CA LEU A 9 -7.82 -6.97 43.27
C LEU A 9 -7.72 -6.49 44.71
N ARG A 10 -8.87 -6.34 45.42
CA ARG A 10 -8.88 -5.97 46.85
C ARG A 10 -8.25 -7.02 47.76
N ARG A 11 -8.44 -8.33 47.51
CA ARG A 11 -7.76 -9.40 48.26
C ARG A 11 -6.24 -9.45 47.98
N TRP A 12 -5.83 -9.02 46.82
CA TRP A 12 -4.40 -8.97 46.43
C TRP A 12 -3.64 -7.82 47.11
N VAL A 13 -4.27 -6.66 47.22
CA VAL A 13 -3.67 -5.46 47.85
C VAL A 13 -3.59 -5.61 49.37
N SER A 14 -4.47 -6.38 50.00
CA SER A 14 -4.50 -6.56 51.47
C SER A 14 -3.50 -7.59 51.99
N GLN A 15 -2.82 -8.37 51.16
CA GLN A 15 -1.84 -9.41 51.59
C GLN A 15 -0.36 -8.98 51.42
N GLY A 16 -0.05 -7.70 51.52
CA GLY A 16 1.23 -7.04 51.74
C GLY A 16 2.53 -7.85 51.63
N ARG A 17 2.80 -8.56 50.50
CA ARG A 17 4.09 -9.18 50.21
C ARG A 17 4.69 -8.58 48.92
N PRO A 18 5.64 -7.65 49.00
CA PRO A 18 6.16 -6.91 47.83
C PRO A 18 7.00 -7.73 46.85
N GLY A 19 7.24 -9.00 47.08
CA GLY A 19 8.13 -9.84 46.25
C GLY A 19 7.42 -10.82 45.27
N LEU A 20 6.10 -11.00 45.31
CA LEU A 20 5.38 -12.04 44.57
C LEU A 20 4.57 -11.55 43.36
N LEU A 21 4.47 -10.25 43.13
CA LEU A 21 3.71 -9.66 42.03
C LEU A 21 4.18 -10.09 40.63
N PRO A 22 5.51 -10.10 40.31
CA PRO A 22 5.97 -10.50 38.97
C PRO A 22 5.80 -12.01 38.69
N LEU A 23 5.97 -12.86 39.70
CA LEU A 23 5.84 -14.33 39.54
C LEU A 23 4.39 -14.78 39.33
N GLY A 24 3.45 -14.15 39.98
CA GLY A 24 2.00 -14.43 39.81
C GLY A 24 1.49 -14.02 38.43
N LEU A 25 1.94 -12.88 37.92
CA LEU A 25 1.64 -12.41 36.57
C LEU A 25 2.25 -13.32 35.49
N LEU A 26 3.50 -13.69 35.64
CA LEU A 26 4.19 -14.61 34.71
C LEU A 26 3.52 -15.97 34.67
N ASN A 27 3.11 -16.53 35.81
CA ASN A 27 2.39 -17.80 35.88
C ASN A 27 0.98 -17.69 35.26
N GLY A 28 0.30 -16.56 35.42
CA GLY A 28 -0.99 -16.28 34.77
C GLY A 28 -0.86 -16.21 33.25
N LEU A 29 0.14 -15.48 32.73
CA LEU A 29 0.42 -15.37 31.30
C LEU A 29 0.79 -16.73 30.70
N ARG A 30 1.68 -17.48 31.38
CA ARG A 30 2.07 -18.83 30.95
C ARG A 30 0.85 -19.76 30.88
N ARG A 31 -0.03 -19.73 31.85
CA ARG A 31 -1.27 -20.53 31.88
C ARG A 31 -2.19 -20.15 30.72
N SER A 32 -2.48 -18.87 30.53
CA SER A 32 -3.31 -18.38 29.41
C SER A 32 -2.70 -18.76 28.05
N ALA A 33 -1.39 -18.64 27.87
CA ALA A 33 -0.73 -19.05 26.65
C ALA A 33 -0.86 -20.55 26.37
N LEU A 34 -0.72 -21.41 27.40
CA LEU A 34 -0.88 -22.86 27.26
C LEU A 34 -2.33 -23.28 26.98
N GLU A 35 -3.29 -22.62 27.57
CA GLU A 35 -4.71 -22.87 27.31
C GLU A 35 -5.08 -22.55 25.85
N GLU A 36 -4.45 -21.54 25.24
CA GLU A 36 -4.65 -21.15 23.83
C GLU A 36 -3.59 -21.73 22.86
N ARG A 37 -2.90 -22.79 23.21
CA ARG A 37 -1.84 -23.41 22.37
C ARG A 37 -2.26 -23.73 20.94
N HIS A 38 -3.55 -24.03 20.73
CA HIS A 38 -4.10 -24.29 19.39
C HIS A 38 -4.12 -23.06 18.49
N ARG A 39 -3.90 -21.84 19.04
CA ARG A 39 -3.84 -20.57 18.31
C ARG A 39 -2.42 -20.09 18.01
N TRP A 40 -1.38 -20.74 18.55
CA TRP A 40 0.01 -20.35 18.29
C TRP A 40 0.38 -20.36 16.82
N VAL A 41 -0.23 -21.25 16.04
CA VAL A 41 -0.05 -21.31 14.58
C VAL A 41 -0.44 -20.00 13.89
N LEU A 42 -1.34 -19.20 14.47
CA LEU A 42 -1.76 -17.90 13.92
C LEU A 42 -0.68 -16.83 14.05
N TRP A 43 0.35 -17.07 14.88
CA TRP A 43 1.50 -16.17 15.02
C TRP A 43 2.63 -16.46 14.03
N LEU A 44 2.58 -17.56 13.30
CA LEU A 44 3.58 -17.87 12.26
C LEU A 44 3.65 -16.82 11.16
N PRO A 45 2.53 -16.36 10.53
CA PRO A 45 2.59 -15.28 9.56
C PRO A 45 3.09 -13.97 10.18
N VAL A 46 2.81 -13.70 11.46
CA VAL A 46 3.33 -12.52 12.16
C VAL A 46 4.84 -12.63 12.33
N ALA A 47 5.35 -13.78 12.76
CA ALA A 47 6.79 -14.03 12.88
C ALA A 47 7.51 -13.90 11.52
N LEU A 48 6.93 -14.48 10.44
CA LEU A 48 7.46 -14.37 9.09
C LEU A 48 7.51 -12.90 8.63
N GLY A 49 6.41 -12.17 8.81
CA GLY A 49 6.32 -10.74 8.49
C GLY A 49 7.29 -9.90 9.31
N THR A 50 7.48 -10.21 10.60
CA THR A 50 8.45 -9.51 11.47
C THR A 50 9.88 -9.73 10.97
N GLY A 51 10.26 -10.96 10.61
CA GLY A 51 11.57 -11.23 10.03
C GLY A 51 11.81 -10.50 8.71
N THR A 52 10.80 -10.48 7.85
CA THR A 52 10.80 -9.68 6.62
C THR A 52 10.93 -8.17 6.91
N ALA A 53 10.19 -7.66 7.91
CA ALA A 53 10.25 -6.25 8.31
C ALA A 53 11.62 -5.88 8.87
N PHE A 54 12.29 -6.76 9.62
CA PHE A 54 13.66 -6.53 10.09
C PHE A 54 14.66 -6.40 8.94
N TYR A 55 14.50 -7.20 7.87
CA TYR A 55 15.33 -7.02 6.68
C TYR A 55 15.16 -5.62 6.10
N PHE A 56 13.90 -5.14 5.93
CA PHE A 56 13.63 -3.81 5.36
C PHE A 56 14.00 -2.65 6.30
N ALA A 57 14.05 -2.89 7.61
CA ALA A 57 14.46 -1.90 8.61
C ALA A 57 15.99 -1.81 8.79
N ALA A 58 16.76 -2.74 8.23
CA ALA A 58 18.21 -2.70 8.31
C ALA A 58 18.77 -1.45 7.63
N PRO A 59 19.67 -0.68 8.29
CA PRO A 59 20.22 0.57 7.74
C PRO A 59 21.23 0.34 6.61
N VAL A 60 21.82 -0.84 6.55
CA VAL A 60 22.82 -1.23 5.53
C VAL A 60 22.35 -2.52 4.86
N GLU A 61 22.66 -2.67 3.56
CA GLU A 61 22.33 -3.89 2.85
C GLU A 61 23.13 -5.08 3.37
N PRO A 62 22.46 -6.14 3.88
CA PRO A 62 23.14 -7.34 4.32
C PRO A 62 23.87 -8.03 3.15
N PRO A 63 25.12 -8.48 3.32
CA PRO A 63 25.84 -9.19 2.27
C PRO A 63 25.15 -10.51 1.89
N PRO A 64 25.36 -11.04 0.68
CA PRO A 64 24.66 -12.22 0.16
C PRO A 64 24.73 -13.47 1.05
N TRP A 65 25.87 -13.70 1.73
CA TRP A 65 26.05 -14.86 2.60
C TRP A 65 25.09 -14.87 3.80
N VAL A 66 24.56 -13.71 4.22
CA VAL A 66 23.59 -13.60 5.33
C VAL A 66 22.30 -14.35 5.02
N ALA A 67 21.89 -14.42 3.76
CA ALA A 67 20.72 -15.22 3.36
C ALA A 67 20.95 -16.71 3.65
N GLY A 68 22.15 -17.23 3.31
CA GLY A 68 22.54 -18.62 3.63
C GLY A 68 22.63 -18.88 5.13
N ALA A 69 23.24 -17.96 5.89
CA ALA A 69 23.31 -18.05 7.34
C ALA A 69 21.93 -18.05 8.00
N ALA A 70 21.02 -17.18 7.55
CA ALA A 70 19.65 -17.13 8.06
C ALA A 70 18.86 -18.42 7.72
N LEU A 71 19.05 -19.01 6.53
CA LEU A 71 18.48 -20.31 6.19
C LEU A 71 19.08 -21.45 7.02
N GLY A 72 20.39 -21.45 7.25
CA GLY A 72 21.05 -22.42 8.13
C GLY A 72 20.52 -22.33 9.57
N LEU A 73 20.35 -21.11 10.08
CA LEU A 73 19.76 -20.87 11.40
C LEU A 73 18.28 -21.33 11.44
N PHE A 74 17.51 -21.09 10.37
CA PHE A 74 16.14 -21.62 10.24
C PHE A 74 16.12 -23.13 10.39
N VAL A 75 16.95 -23.85 9.64
CA VAL A 75 17.04 -25.32 9.68
C VAL A 75 17.47 -25.81 11.07
N GLY A 76 18.47 -25.17 11.67
CA GLY A 76 18.93 -25.49 13.02
C GLY A 76 17.85 -25.29 14.09
N LEU A 77 17.11 -24.19 14.04
CA LEU A 77 16.02 -23.93 14.97
C LEU A 77 14.83 -24.86 14.76
N VAL A 78 14.51 -25.24 13.52
CA VAL A 78 13.50 -26.27 13.23
C VAL A 78 13.95 -27.60 13.81
N ALA A 79 15.20 -28.04 13.56
CA ALA A 79 15.74 -29.29 14.12
C ALA A 79 15.73 -29.27 15.67
N ALA A 80 16.14 -28.16 16.29
CA ALA A 80 16.05 -27.96 17.72
C ALA A 80 14.60 -28.04 18.24
N SER A 81 13.62 -27.50 17.51
CA SER A 81 12.22 -27.54 17.90
C SER A 81 11.60 -28.94 17.89
N LEU A 82 12.22 -29.90 17.17
CA LEU A 82 11.79 -31.30 17.11
C LEU A 82 12.29 -32.12 18.26
N GLN A 83 13.25 -31.61 19.05
CA GLN A 83 13.75 -32.28 20.25
C GLN A 83 12.73 -32.27 21.40
N GLY A 84 12.93 -33.02 22.44
CA GLY A 84 12.01 -33.27 23.54
C GLY A 84 11.67 -32.08 24.47
N TRP A 85 11.68 -30.86 23.96
CA TRP A 85 11.35 -29.62 24.69
C TRP A 85 9.88 -29.55 25.12
N ASN A 86 9.63 -28.77 26.17
CA ASN A 86 8.24 -28.41 26.51
C ASN A 86 7.59 -27.61 25.40
N SER A 87 6.24 -27.58 25.37
CA SER A 87 5.45 -26.98 24.28
C SER A 87 5.74 -25.48 24.06
N LEU A 88 6.05 -24.72 25.11
CA LEU A 88 6.37 -23.29 25.00
C LEU A 88 7.73 -23.08 24.33
N VAL A 89 8.78 -23.77 24.75
CA VAL A 89 10.10 -23.67 24.14
C VAL A 89 10.04 -24.08 22.68
N ARG A 90 9.32 -25.16 22.35
CA ARG A 90 9.09 -25.57 20.96
C ARG A 90 8.41 -24.49 20.13
N ALA A 91 7.37 -23.86 20.67
CA ALA A 91 6.68 -22.77 19.98
C ALA A 91 7.58 -21.54 19.78
N CYS A 92 8.40 -21.18 20.77
CA CYS A 92 9.38 -20.10 20.64
C CYS A 92 10.44 -20.42 19.58
N LEU A 93 11.00 -21.63 19.58
CA LEU A 93 11.97 -22.07 18.58
C LEU A 93 11.37 -22.05 17.16
N ALA A 94 10.14 -22.55 17.00
CA ALA A 94 9.43 -22.50 15.73
C ALA A 94 9.14 -21.07 15.28
N GLY A 95 8.75 -20.18 16.19
CA GLY A 95 8.54 -18.76 15.90
C GLY A 95 9.82 -18.06 15.46
N MET A 96 10.94 -18.32 16.16
CA MET A 96 12.26 -17.80 15.79
C MET A 96 12.73 -18.36 14.44
N ALA A 97 12.51 -19.65 14.17
CA ALA A 97 12.81 -20.24 12.87
C ALA A 97 12.05 -19.53 11.75
N VAL A 98 10.74 -19.34 11.89
CA VAL A 98 9.93 -18.65 10.87
C VAL A 98 10.34 -17.19 10.71
N LEU A 99 10.78 -16.51 11.78
CA LEU A 99 11.32 -15.15 11.71
C LEU A 99 12.60 -15.11 10.86
N THR A 100 13.55 -16.03 11.10
CA THR A 100 14.79 -16.11 10.31
C THR A 100 14.51 -16.46 8.85
N LEU A 101 13.52 -17.29 8.58
CA LEU A 101 13.05 -17.59 7.23
C LEU A 101 12.53 -16.32 6.54
N GLY A 102 11.73 -15.50 7.24
CA GLY A 102 11.20 -14.23 6.69
C GLY A 102 12.30 -13.27 6.27
N PHE A 103 13.35 -13.14 7.08
CA PHE A 103 14.53 -12.35 6.75
C PHE A 103 15.27 -12.92 5.52
N ALA A 104 15.50 -14.21 5.48
CA ALA A 104 16.20 -14.89 4.39
C ALA A 104 15.46 -14.73 3.05
N VAL A 105 14.13 -14.94 3.03
CA VAL A 105 13.33 -14.85 1.82
C VAL A 105 13.29 -13.40 1.29
N ALA A 106 13.27 -12.41 2.18
CA ALA A 106 13.37 -11.01 1.78
C ALA A 106 14.71 -10.69 1.11
N LYS A 107 15.82 -11.16 1.67
CA LYS A 107 17.15 -11.01 1.05
C LYS A 107 17.25 -11.76 -0.28
N LEU A 108 16.72 -12.97 -0.37
CA LEU A 108 16.68 -13.73 -1.63
C LEU A 108 15.85 -13.03 -2.70
N GLN A 109 14.74 -12.38 -2.34
CA GLN A 109 13.95 -11.59 -3.29
C GLN A 109 14.77 -10.41 -3.83
N GLU A 110 15.46 -9.68 -2.95
CA GLU A 110 16.34 -8.58 -3.38
C GLU A 110 17.40 -9.09 -4.37
N MET A 111 18.12 -10.16 -4.06
CA MET A 111 19.14 -10.74 -4.91
C MET A 111 18.60 -11.15 -6.30
N ARG A 112 17.32 -11.58 -6.38
CA ARG A 112 16.69 -11.97 -7.65
C ARG A 112 16.31 -10.77 -8.53
N VAL A 113 15.98 -9.63 -7.91
CA VAL A 113 15.53 -8.44 -8.64
C VAL A 113 16.64 -7.40 -8.80
N ALA A 114 17.76 -7.57 -8.10
CA ALA A 114 18.92 -6.70 -8.21
C ALA A 114 19.38 -6.58 -9.66
N GLY A 115 19.49 -5.34 -10.12
CA GLY A 115 19.90 -5.03 -11.47
C GLY A 115 20.34 -3.56 -11.59
N PRO A 116 20.89 -3.16 -12.74
CA PRO A 116 21.34 -1.80 -12.96
C PRO A 116 20.22 -0.78 -12.75
N VAL A 117 20.49 0.25 -11.95
CA VAL A 117 19.61 1.39 -11.72
C VAL A 117 20.31 2.65 -12.23
N LEU A 118 19.58 3.49 -12.94
CA LEU A 118 20.11 4.76 -13.43
C LEU A 118 20.42 5.67 -12.25
N THR A 119 21.63 6.24 -12.24
CA THR A 119 22.10 7.11 -11.14
C THR A 119 21.95 8.59 -11.47
N ARG A 120 21.96 8.99 -12.76
CA ARG A 120 21.86 10.40 -13.19
C ARG A 120 20.85 10.55 -14.31
N PRO A 121 20.14 11.69 -14.39
CA PRO A 121 19.27 12.00 -15.51
C PRO A 121 20.06 12.03 -16.82
N MET A 122 19.50 11.45 -17.90
CA MET A 122 20.10 11.49 -19.22
C MET A 122 19.06 11.45 -20.33
N ILE A 123 19.39 12.07 -21.46
CA ILE A 123 18.61 11.98 -22.69
C ILE A 123 19.29 10.96 -23.61
N THR A 124 18.52 9.95 -24.01
CA THR A 124 19.05 8.91 -24.90
C THR A 124 17.97 8.36 -25.83
N HIS A 125 18.43 7.84 -26.98
CA HIS A 125 17.60 6.96 -27.79
C HIS A 125 17.66 5.55 -27.20
N LEU A 126 16.51 4.93 -27.04
CA LEU A 126 16.43 3.57 -26.55
C LEU A 126 15.38 2.77 -27.31
N SER A 127 15.57 1.48 -27.38
CA SER A 127 14.61 0.53 -27.90
C SER A 127 14.36 -0.57 -26.88
N GLY A 128 13.18 -1.16 -26.92
CA GLY A 128 12.81 -2.23 -26.01
C GLY A 128 11.48 -2.86 -26.39
N ARG A 129 11.14 -3.97 -25.74
CA ARG A 129 9.86 -4.64 -25.90
C ARG A 129 8.86 -4.09 -24.87
N VAL A 130 7.66 -3.79 -25.33
CA VAL A 130 6.55 -3.37 -24.46
C VAL A 130 6.03 -4.56 -23.66
N THR A 131 6.07 -4.46 -22.32
CA THR A 131 5.58 -5.51 -21.41
C THR A 131 4.38 -5.09 -20.59
N GLY A 132 4.05 -3.80 -20.54
CA GLY A 132 2.90 -3.29 -19.83
C GLY A 132 2.51 -1.90 -20.30
N LEU A 133 1.22 -1.65 -20.32
CA LEU A 133 0.61 -0.37 -20.65
C LEU A 133 -0.24 0.08 -19.47
N ASP A 134 -0.12 1.35 -19.09
CA ASP A 134 -0.92 1.96 -18.03
C ASP A 134 -1.30 3.37 -18.48
N TRP A 135 -2.57 3.55 -18.85
CA TRP A 135 -3.08 4.85 -19.26
C TRP A 135 -3.25 5.77 -18.04
N GLY A 136 -2.69 6.94 -18.08
CA GLY A 136 -2.83 7.97 -17.06
C GLY A 136 -3.43 9.26 -17.63
N SER A 137 -3.81 10.19 -16.77
CA SER A 137 -4.32 11.51 -17.17
C SER A 137 -3.34 12.33 -18.01
N LYS A 138 -2.03 12.03 -17.89
CA LYS A 138 -0.95 12.74 -18.61
C LYS A 138 -0.45 12.00 -19.86
N GLY A 139 -1.02 10.85 -20.22
CA GLY A 139 -0.60 10.02 -21.35
C GLY A 139 -0.41 8.55 -20.99
N LEU A 140 0.13 7.79 -21.91
CA LEU A 140 0.39 6.35 -21.78
C LEU A 140 1.72 6.10 -21.07
N ARG A 141 1.70 5.38 -19.96
CA ARG A 141 2.92 4.85 -19.31
C ARG A 141 3.20 3.47 -19.86
N VAL A 142 4.38 3.33 -20.47
CA VAL A 142 4.84 2.07 -21.06
C VAL A 142 5.95 1.50 -20.21
N ILE A 143 5.91 0.21 -19.94
CA ILE A 143 7.01 -0.54 -19.34
C ILE A 143 7.73 -1.29 -20.46
N LEU A 144 9.01 -1.00 -20.63
CA LEU A 144 9.87 -1.65 -21.61
C LEU A 144 10.81 -2.61 -20.89
N ASP A 145 10.95 -3.83 -21.41
CA ASP A 145 12.03 -4.75 -21.09
C ASP A 145 12.98 -4.93 -22.28
N GLN A 146 14.02 -5.75 -22.14
CA GLN A 146 15.06 -5.94 -23.16
C GLN A 146 15.62 -4.61 -23.70
N VAL A 147 15.77 -3.65 -22.79
CA VAL A 147 16.17 -2.28 -23.11
C VAL A 147 17.55 -2.26 -23.76
N ARG A 148 17.67 -1.56 -24.89
CA ARG A 148 18.94 -1.29 -25.58
C ARG A 148 19.11 0.20 -25.80
N SER A 149 20.31 0.70 -25.54
CA SER A 149 20.68 2.09 -25.80
C SER A 149 22.20 2.17 -26.07
N GLY A 150 22.57 2.91 -27.08
CA GLY A 150 24.00 3.09 -27.38
C GLY A 150 24.78 3.90 -26.34
N ARG A 151 24.08 4.61 -25.44
CA ARG A 151 24.70 5.43 -24.37
C ARG A 151 24.72 4.76 -23.00
N LEU A 152 24.09 3.59 -22.86
CA LEU A 152 24.01 2.85 -21.59
C LEU A 152 24.72 1.49 -21.80
N PRO A 153 25.94 1.32 -21.28
CA PRO A 153 26.66 0.03 -21.39
C PRO A 153 25.90 -1.08 -20.66
N ASP A 154 25.35 -0.78 -19.46
CA ASP A 154 24.50 -1.68 -18.68
C ASP A 154 23.10 -1.08 -18.53
N PRO A 155 22.19 -1.31 -19.49
CA PRO A 155 20.85 -0.75 -19.40
C PRO A 155 20.04 -1.42 -18.30
N PRO A 156 19.13 -0.68 -17.62
CA PRO A 156 18.19 -1.26 -16.67
C PRO A 156 17.36 -2.38 -17.28
N ALA A 157 17.07 -3.43 -16.49
CA ALA A 157 16.28 -4.57 -16.95
C ALA A 157 14.90 -4.14 -17.46
N ARG A 158 14.31 -3.14 -16.79
CA ARG A 158 13.05 -2.51 -17.20
C ARG A 158 13.13 -1.00 -17.02
N VAL A 159 12.46 -0.27 -17.92
CA VAL A 159 12.24 1.18 -17.82
C VAL A 159 10.77 1.51 -17.94
N ARG A 160 10.30 2.53 -17.20
CA ARG A 160 8.93 3.04 -17.29
C ARG A 160 8.95 4.42 -17.93
N ILE A 161 8.28 4.56 -19.07
CA ILE A 161 8.30 5.79 -19.87
C ILE A 161 6.88 6.30 -20.06
N LEU A 162 6.68 7.60 -19.82
CA LEU A 162 5.46 8.31 -20.18
C LEU A 162 5.53 8.75 -21.63
N ILE A 163 4.58 8.31 -22.45
CA ILE A 163 4.44 8.68 -23.86
C ILE A 163 3.22 9.56 -24.00
N GLN A 164 3.40 10.76 -24.52
CA GLN A 164 2.31 11.74 -24.69
C GLN A 164 1.77 11.80 -26.12
N LYS A 165 2.59 11.43 -27.12
CA LYS A 165 2.22 11.49 -28.55
C LYS A 165 2.38 10.11 -29.18
N GLY A 166 1.42 9.72 -30.03
CA GLY A 166 1.46 8.43 -30.75
C GLY A 166 1.25 7.21 -29.85
N ALA A 167 0.56 7.39 -28.72
CA ALA A 167 0.29 6.33 -27.76
C ALA A 167 -0.67 5.25 -28.28
N ASP A 168 -1.56 5.60 -29.22
CA ASP A 168 -2.60 4.72 -29.75
C ASP A 168 -2.08 3.58 -30.63
N GLN A 169 -0.83 3.70 -31.10
CA GLN A 169 -0.20 2.72 -31.97
C GLN A 169 0.64 1.67 -31.22
N ILE A 170 0.68 1.74 -29.89
CA ILE A 170 1.56 0.89 -29.08
C ILE A 170 0.75 -0.27 -28.51
N SER A 171 1.22 -1.50 -28.75
CA SER A 171 0.66 -2.73 -28.20
C SER A 171 1.67 -3.52 -27.36
N VAL A 172 1.18 -4.34 -26.44
CA VAL A 172 2.04 -5.21 -25.62
C VAL A 172 2.67 -6.28 -26.51
N GLY A 173 3.95 -6.57 -26.27
CA GLY A 173 4.73 -7.51 -27.08
C GLY A 173 5.43 -6.89 -28.27
N GLN A 174 5.11 -5.65 -28.64
CA GLN A 174 5.74 -4.91 -29.73
C GLN A 174 7.12 -4.36 -29.32
N GLY A 175 8.06 -4.35 -30.28
CA GLY A 175 9.31 -3.59 -30.14
C GLY A 175 9.08 -2.12 -30.46
N VAL A 176 9.51 -1.24 -29.58
CA VAL A 176 9.43 0.21 -29.80
C VAL A 176 10.79 0.88 -29.59
N GLY A 177 11.07 1.88 -30.43
CA GLY A 177 12.21 2.79 -30.30
C GLY A 177 11.71 4.22 -30.08
N LEU A 178 12.35 4.93 -29.16
CA LEU A 178 11.99 6.30 -28.82
C LEU A 178 13.16 7.04 -28.19
N THR A 179 13.13 8.37 -28.29
CA THR A 179 14.05 9.23 -27.54
C THR A 179 13.35 9.72 -26.28
N ALA A 180 13.98 9.45 -25.14
CA ALA A 180 13.42 9.82 -23.83
C ALA A 180 14.44 10.48 -22.93
N GLN A 181 13.97 11.34 -22.06
CA GLN A 181 14.70 11.72 -20.86
C GLN A 181 14.44 10.65 -19.80
N LEU A 182 15.50 9.94 -19.45
CA LEU A 182 15.48 8.98 -18.36
C LEU A 182 15.94 9.66 -17.07
N MET A 183 15.34 9.26 -15.98
CA MET A 183 15.63 9.73 -14.62
C MET A 183 15.72 8.52 -13.68
N PRO A 184 16.51 8.61 -12.61
CA PRO A 184 16.45 7.66 -11.52
C PRO A 184 15.01 7.48 -11.01
N PRO A 185 14.62 6.29 -10.54
CA PRO A 185 13.34 6.12 -9.84
C PRO A 185 13.23 7.08 -8.66
N PRO A 186 12.10 7.83 -8.51
CA PRO A 186 11.99 8.87 -7.48
C PRO A 186 12.00 8.26 -6.08
N GLY A 187 12.76 8.88 -5.17
CA GLY A 187 12.74 8.59 -3.74
C GLY A 187 11.51 9.19 -3.03
N PRO A 188 11.45 9.08 -1.68
CA PRO A 188 10.47 9.78 -0.86
C PRO A 188 10.60 11.30 -0.99
N SER A 189 9.49 12.03 -0.92
CA SER A 189 9.50 13.51 -0.97
C SER A 189 9.98 14.16 0.33
N ALA A 190 9.92 13.44 1.43
CA ALA A 190 10.40 13.86 2.75
C ALA A 190 10.74 12.61 3.60
N PRO A 191 11.52 12.75 4.67
CA PRO A 191 11.77 11.68 5.62
C PRO A 191 10.46 11.05 6.12
N GLY A 192 10.38 9.71 6.11
CA GLY A 192 9.19 8.96 6.53
C GLY A 192 8.03 8.91 5.52
N ASP A 193 8.22 9.43 4.31
CA ASP A 193 7.23 9.28 3.23
C ASP A 193 7.37 7.95 2.49
N ASN A 194 6.41 7.66 1.60
CA ASN A 194 6.41 6.45 0.79
C ASN A 194 7.65 6.38 -0.13
N ASP A 195 8.34 5.24 -0.09
CA ASP A 195 9.52 5.00 -0.92
C ASP A 195 9.13 4.40 -2.29
N PHE A 196 8.90 5.28 -3.26
CA PHE A 196 8.62 4.87 -4.64
C PHE A 196 9.82 4.22 -5.32
N GLY A 197 11.05 4.62 -4.96
CA GLY A 197 12.29 4.02 -5.45
C GLY A 197 12.39 2.55 -5.05
N ARG A 198 12.09 2.22 -3.80
CA ARG A 198 12.01 0.83 -3.34
C ARG A 198 10.94 0.04 -4.10
N ALA A 199 9.75 0.61 -4.29
CA ALA A 199 8.70 -0.05 -5.06
C ALA A 199 9.10 -0.30 -6.52
N ALA A 200 9.77 0.65 -7.15
CA ALA A 200 10.31 0.51 -8.50
C ALA A 200 11.40 -0.58 -8.58
N PHE A 201 12.35 -0.59 -7.63
CA PHE A 201 13.41 -1.59 -7.55
C PHE A 201 12.84 -3.02 -7.50
N PHE A 202 11.89 -3.28 -6.58
CA PHE A 202 11.25 -4.60 -6.47
C PHE A 202 10.31 -4.95 -7.63
N ALA A 203 9.95 -3.96 -8.47
CA ALA A 203 9.29 -4.18 -9.75
C ALA A 203 10.29 -4.39 -10.91
N GLY A 204 11.59 -4.36 -10.63
CA GLY A 204 12.67 -4.48 -11.62
C GLY A 204 12.82 -3.23 -12.53
N ILE A 205 12.25 -2.09 -12.11
CA ILE A 205 12.30 -0.82 -12.87
C ILE A 205 13.52 -0.03 -12.39
N GLY A 206 14.54 0.04 -13.23
CA GLY A 206 15.77 0.76 -12.90
C GLY A 206 15.84 2.19 -13.43
N ALA A 207 14.88 2.64 -14.26
CA ALA A 207 14.75 4.03 -14.67
C ALA A 207 13.28 4.39 -14.95
N THR A 208 12.96 5.67 -14.78
CA THR A 208 11.67 6.27 -15.17
C THR A 208 11.95 7.43 -16.13
N GLY A 209 10.96 7.82 -16.96
CA GLY A 209 11.19 8.95 -17.84
C GLY A 209 9.97 9.34 -18.66
N PHE A 210 10.19 10.24 -19.61
CA PHE A 210 9.18 10.66 -20.59
C PHE A 210 9.79 10.80 -21.99
N SER A 211 9.00 10.49 -23.01
CA SER A 211 9.42 10.60 -24.40
C SER A 211 9.27 12.01 -24.93
N PHE A 212 10.18 12.44 -25.83
CA PHE A 212 10.09 13.74 -26.53
C PHE A 212 9.25 13.68 -27.80
N GLY A 213 8.93 12.50 -28.29
CA GLY A 213 8.18 12.32 -29.54
C GLY A 213 7.36 11.04 -29.52
N ALA A 214 6.79 10.71 -30.67
CA ALA A 214 6.09 9.47 -30.88
C ALA A 214 7.04 8.27 -30.84
N ALA A 215 6.60 7.15 -30.30
CA ALA A 215 7.32 5.90 -30.36
C ALA A 215 7.25 5.31 -31.77
N GLN A 216 8.35 4.76 -32.27
CA GLN A 216 8.44 4.10 -33.56
C GLN A 216 8.50 2.59 -33.37
N SER A 217 7.81 1.84 -34.22
CA SER A 217 7.92 0.39 -34.22
C SER A 217 9.34 -0.03 -34.63
N THR A 218 9.95 -0.91 -33.84
CA THR A 218 11.30 -1.42 -34.10
C THR A 218 11.31 -2.95 -34.01
N PRO A 219 12.18 -3.64 -34.75
CA PRO A 219 12.34 -5.08 -34.62
C PRO A 219 12.69 -5.47 -33.19
N LEU A 220 12.11 -6.58 -32.70
CA LEU A 220 12.43 -7.12 -31.39
C LEU A 220 13.86 -7.64 -31.34
N ALA A 221 14.54 -7.42 -30.22
CA ALA A 221 15.88 -7.92 -29.97
C ALA A 221 15.97 -9.46 -29.97
N ARG A 222 14.89 -10.11 -29.53
CA ARG A 222 14.71 -11.57 -29.53
C ARG A 222 13.29 -11.89 -29.95
N PRO A 223 13.06 -12.98 -30.68
CA PRO A 223 11.70 -13.42 -31.02
C PRO A 223 10.92 -13.73 -29.74
N PRO A 224 9.60 -13.47 -29.73
CA PRO A 224 8.77 -13.74 -28.58
C PRO A 224 8.69 -15.25 -28.28
N GLY A 225 8.96 -15.64 -27.04
CA GLY A 225 8.76 -16.99 -26.53
C GLY A 225 7.28 -17.36 -26.46
N SER A 226 6.99 -18.61 -26.13
CA SER A 226 5.59 -19.08 -25.94
C SER A 226 4.86 -18.32 -24.82
N TRP A 227 5.55 -18.01 -23.74
CA TRP A 227 4.99 -17.20 -22.65
C TRP A 227 4.73 -15.74 -23.09
N ASP A 228 5.60 -15.16 -23.88
CA ASP A 228 5.43 -13.79 -24.40
C ASP A 228 4.23 -13.71 -25.37
N ARG A 229 4.00 -14.74 -26.17
CA ARG A 229 2.82 -14.82 -27.05
C ARG A 229 1.53 -14.93 -26.24
N LEU A 230 1.54 -15.73 -25.18
CA LEU A 230 0.37 -15.87 -24.30
C LEU A 230 0.05 -14.55 -23.59
N THR A 231 1.05 -13.89 -23.01
CA THR A 231 0.86 -12.58 -22.35
C THR A 231 0.41 -11.52 -23.36
N GLY A 232 0.99 -11.48 -24.56
CA GLY A 232 0.55 -10.61 -25.65
C GLY A 232 -0.90 -10.84 -26.05
N PHE A 233 -1.33 -12.09 -26.19
CA PHE A 233 -2.72 -12.45 -26.49
C PHE A 233 -3.68 -11.96 -25.40
N VAL A 234 -3.33 -12.15 -24.12
CA VAL A 234 -4.14 -11.70 -22.99
C VAL A 234 -4.28 -10.17 -22.99
N GLU A 235 -3.17 -9.44 -23.20
CA GLU A 235 -3.20 -7.98 -23.24
C GLU A 235 -3.99 -7.43 -24.43
N ASP A 236 -3.88 -8.06 -25.60
CA ASP A 236 -4.68 -7.71 -26.78
C ASP A 236 -6.17 -7.94 -26.53
N MET A 237 -6.52 -9.07 -25.91
CA MET A 237 -7.90 -9.34 -25.47
C MET A 237 -8.41 -8.26 -24.51
N ARG A 238 -7.61 -7.88 -23.50
CA ARG A 238 -7.95 -6.81 -22.54
C ARG A 238 -8.15 -5.46 -23.23
N ALA A 239 -7.25 -5.10 -24.14
CA ALA A 239 -7.36 -3.86 -24.92
C ALA A 239 -8.65 -3.81 -25.75
N ARG A 240 -8.99 -4.91 -26.44
CA ARG A 240 -10.26 -5.01 -27.19
C ARG A 240 -11.48 -4.89 -26.28
N MET A 241 -11.47 -5.55 -25.12
CA MET A 241 -12.55 -5.41 -24.12
C MET A 241 -12.69 -3.97 -23.65
N THR A 242 -11.58 -3.31 -23.33
CA THR A 242 -11.53 -1.90 -22.93
C THR A 242 -12.17 -0.99 -24.01
N LEU A 243 -11.77 -1.15 -25.27
CA LEU A 243 -12.33 -0.36 -26.39
C LEU A 243 -13.83 -0.57 -26.54
N ARG A 244 -14.31 -1.82 -26.48
CA ARG A 244 -15.74 -2.15 -26.58
C ARG A 244 -16.54 -1.55 -25.43
N ILE A 245 -16.06 -1.60 -24.20
CA ILE A 245 -16.72 -1.01 -23.03
C ILE A 245 -16.82 0.52 -23.20
N ARG A 246 -15.71 1.18 -23.55
CA ARG A 246 -15.66 2.64 -23.73
C ARG A 246 -16.49 3.15 -24.91
N ALA A 247 -16.68 2.33 -25.93
CA ALA A 247 -17.53 2.68 -27.07
C ALA A 247 -19.03 2.68 -26.73
N GLN A 248 -19.44 1.97 -25.67
CA GLN A 248 -20.85 1.79 -25.34
C GLN A 248 -21.32 2.57 -24.12
N LEU A 249 -20.40 3.09 -23.30
CA LEU A 249 -20.72 3.81 -22.08
C LEU A 249 -20.20 5.26 -22.13
N PRO A 250 -20.85 6.21 -21.42
CA PRO A 250 -20.31 7.54 -21.21
C PRO A 250 -18.90 7.52 -20.59
N LYS A 251 -18.16 8.62 -20.75
CA LYS A 251 -16.74 8.69 -20.41
C LYS A 251 -16.42 8.26 -18.98
N SER A 252 -17.14 8.76 -17.99
CA SER A 252 -16.91 8.48 -16.56
C SER A 252 -17.28 7.04 -16.21
N GLU A 253 -18.49 6.59 -16.62
CA GLU A 253 -18.98 5.25 -16.35
C GLU A 253 -18.16 4.19 -17.09
N GLY A 254 -17.79 4.47 -18.35
CA GLY A 254 -16.94 3.60 -19.16
C GLY A 254 -15.54 3.43 -18.57
N ALA A 255 -14.96 4.49 -18.00
CA ALA A 255 -13.67 4.43 -17.32
C ALA A 255 -13.73 3.56 -16.04
N ILE A 256 -14.79 3.72 -15.23
CA ILE A 256 -14.97 2.91 -14.02
C ILE A 256 -15.31 1.46 -14.37
N ALA A 257 -16.18 1.21 -15.35
CA ALA A 257 -16.49 -0.12 -15.84
C ALA A 257 -15.22 -0.86 -16.33
N THR A 258 -14.38 -0.15 -17.08
CA THR A 258 -13.08 -0.66 -17.52
C THR A 258 -12.18 -0.99 -16.34
N ALA A 259 -12.10 -0.11 -15.34
CA ALA A 259 -11.30 -0.34 -14.13
C ALA A 259 -11.77 -1.58 -13.34
N ILE A 260 -13.08 -1.85 -13.32
CA ILE A 260 -13.66 -3.01 -12.64
C ILE A 260 -13.44 -4.31 -13.45
N ILE A 261 -13.58 -4.28 -14.77
CA ILE A 261 -13.50 -5.48 -15.63
C ILE A 261 -12.06 -5.81 -15.99
N THR A 262 -11.32 -4.85 -16.59
CA THR A 262 -9.97 -5.10 -17.13
C THR A 262 -8.85 -4.55 -16.24
N GLY A 263 -9.17 -3.85 -15.15
CA GLY A 263 -8.20 -3.27 -14.22
C GLY A 263 -7.53 -1.99 -14.72
N GLU A 264 -7.92 -1.46 -15.87
CA GLU A 264 -7.36 -0.25 -16.45
C GLU A 264 -8.03 1.00 -15.86
N ARG A 265 -7.26 1.81 -15.11
CA ARG A 265 -7.76 2.98 -14.37
C ARG A 265 -7.48 4.32 -15.05
N GLY A 266 -6.70 4.31 -16.10
CA GLY A 266 -6.13 5.53 -16.67
C GLY A 266 -7.13 6.51 -17.27
N GLY A 267 -8.39 6.13 -17.43
CA GLY A 267 -9.44 7.01 -17.93
C GLY A 267 -10.35 7.62 -16.87
N ILE A 268 -10.14 7.28 -15.58
CA ILE A 268 -10.98 7.79 -14.48
C ILE A 268 -10.69 9.28 -14.28
N ASP A 269 -11.75 10.08 -14.22
CA ASP A 269 -11.63 11.50 -13.93
C ASP A 269 -11.11 11.71 -12.49
N PRO A 270 -10.14 12.61 -12.27
CA PRO A 270 -9.61 12.87 -10.93
C PRO A 270 -10.67 13.32 -9.91
N ASP A 271 -11.70 14.05 -10.36
CA ASP A 271 -12.78 14.51 -9.47
C ASP A 271 -13.69 13.34 -9.06
N ASP A 272 -13.99 12.42 -9.99
CA ASP A 272 -14.73 11.19 -9.69
C ASP A 272 -13.94 10.27 -8.74
N GLU A 273 -12.63 10.13 -8.97
CA GLU A 273 -11.74 9.39 -8.08
C GLU A 273 -11.72 10.02 -6.68
N ALA A 274 -11.64 11.35 -6.59
CA ALA A 274 -11.66 12.07 -5.33
C ALA A 274 -13.00 11.89 -4.60
N ALA A 275 -14.14 12.06 -5.30
CA ALA A 275 -15.45 11.90 -4.72
C ALA A 275 -15.68 10.51 -4.14
N LEU A 276 -15.34 9.46 -4.89
CA LEU A 276 -15.47 8.08 -4.40
C LEU A 276 -14.51 7.78 -3.24
N ARG A 277 -13.26 8.28 -3.30
CA ARG A 277 -12.30 8.12 -2.23
C ARG A 277 -12.76 8.80 -0.95
N ASP A 278 -13.24 10.03 -1.04
CA ASP A 278 -13.63 10.85 0.09
C ASP A 278 -14.97 10.40 0.70
N ALA A 279 -15.81 9.70 -0.08
CA ALA A 279 -16.96 8.94 0.43
C ALA A 279 -16.60 7.58 1.08
N GLY A 280 -15.33 7.19 1.13
CA GLY A 280 -14.89 5.89 1.64
C GLY A 280 -15.04 4.72 0.64
N LEU A 281 -15.34 5.02 -0.63
CA LEU A 281 -15.57 4.05 -1.70
C LEU A 281 -14.34 3.82 -2.60
N ALA A 282 -13.15 4.28 -2.21
CA ALA A 282 -11.90 4.08 -2.99
C ALA A 282 -11.63 2.63 -3.38
N HIS A 283 -12.09 1.68 -2.57
CA HIS A 283 -11.94 0.25 -2.83
C HIS A 283 -12.79 -0.28 -3.99
N VAL A 284 -13.80 0.48 -4.45
CA VAL A 284 -14.61 0.18 -5.64
C VAL A 284 -13.81 0.39 -6.91
N LEU A 285 -12.91 1.39 -6.93
CA LEU A 285 -12.06 1.70 -8.09
C LEU A 285 -10.90 0.72 -8.26
N ALA A 286 -10.59 -0.06 -7.23
CA ALA A 286 -9.53 -1.07 -7.27
C ALA A 286 -10.15 -2.45 -7.37
N ILE A 287 -9.68 -3.28 -8.29
CA ILE A 287 -10.01 -4.70 -8.22
C ILE A 287 -9.45 -5.25 -6.92
N ALA A 288 -10.34 -5.41 -5.94
CA ALA A 288 -10.00 -5.77 -4.56
C ALA A 288 -10.65 -7.11 -4.16
N GLY A 289 -10.46 -7.48 -2.91
CA GLY A 289 -11.06 -8.68 -2.33
C GLY A 289 -12.57 -8.79 -2.54
N LEU A 290 -13.28 -7.65 -2.50
CA LEU A 290 -14.71 -7.60 -2.71
C LEU A 290 -15.12 -8.08 -4.11
N HIS A 291 -14.47 -7.58 -5.16
CA HIS A 291 -14.76 -7.97 -6.56
C HIS A 291 -14.50 -9.45 -6.78
N MET A 292 -13.33 -9.94 -6.35
CA MET A 292 -13.00 -11.37 -6.40
C MET A 292 -13.99 -12.21 -5.60
N ALA A 293 -14.40 -11.73 -4.43
CA ALA A 293 -15.37 -12.43 -3.58
C ALA A 293 -16.76 -12.46 -4.23
N LEU A 294 -17.21 -11.35 -4.83
CA LEU A 294 -18.51 -11.30 -5.52
C LEU A 294 -18.54 -12.21 -6.74
N VAL A 295 -17.49 -12.21 -7.58
CA VAL A 295 -17.36 -13.13 -8.72
C VAL A 295 -17.30 -14.59 -8.23
N GLY A 296 -16.39 -14.89 -7.30
CA GLY A 296 -16.20 -16.26 -6.82
C GLY A 296 -17.38 -16.80 -6.02
N ALA A 297 -17.91 -16.04 -5.05
CA ALA A 297 -19.07 -16.46 -4.27
C ALA A 297 -20.35 -16.43 -5.10
N GLY A 298 -20.55 -15.44 -5.98
CA GLY A 298 -21.69 -15.37 -6.87
C GLY A 298 -21.77 -16.60 -7.78
N LEU A 299 -20.66 -16.94 -8.43
CA LEU A 299 -20.60 -18.12 -9.29
C LEU A 299 -20.73 -19.43 -8.48
N PHE A 300 -20.12 -19.50 -7.29
CA PHE A 300 -20.29 -20.64 -6.40
C PHE A 300 -21.76 -20.89 -6.07
N TRP A 301 -22.50 -19.84 -5.69
CA TRP A 301 -23.91 -19.95 -5.38
C TRP A 301 -24.76 -20.27 -6.61
N LEU A 302 -24.46 -19.67 -7.76
CA LEU A 302 -25.15 -19.92 -9.03
C LEU A 302 -24.99 -21.37 -9.47
N VAL A 303 -23.76 -21.87 -9.54
CA VAL A 303 -23.47 -23.27 -9.94
C VAL A 303 -24.08 -24.24 -8.94
N ARG A 304 -23.93 -23.96 -7.64
CA ARG A 304 -24.54 -24.81 -6.60
C ARG A 304 -26.07 -24.83 -6.71
N ALA A 305 -26.72 -23.69 -6.95
CA ALA A 305 -28.16 -23.61 -7.12
C ALA A 305 -28.64 -24.37 -8.36
N ALA A 306 -27.94 -24.20 -9.47
CA ALA A 306 -28.24 -24.94 -10.71
C ALA A 306 -28.11 -26.47 -10.54
N LEU A 307 -27.03 -26.93 -9.89
CA LEU A 307 -26.82 -28.35 -9.60
C LEU A 307 -27.82 -28.88 -8.55
N ALA A 308 -28.20 -28.04 -7.59
CA ALA A 308 -29.19 -28.40 -6.57
C ALA A 308 -30.64 -28.51 -7.12
N ALA A 309 -30.93 -27.85 -8.25
CA ALA A 309 -32.21 -27.97 -8.94
C ALA A 309 -32.45 -29.35 -9.56
N ILE A 310 -31.37 -30.16 -9.70
CA ILE A 310 -31.45 -31.53 -10.24
C ILE A 310 -31.30 -32.50 -9.05
N PRO A 311 -32.39 -33.17 -8.56
CA PRO A 311 -32.35 -33.99 -7.38
C PRO A 311 -31.31 -35.13 -7.43
N ALA A 312 -31.13 -35.77 -8.60
CA ALA A 312 -30.13 -36.81 -8.77
C ALA A 312 -28.69 -36.34 -8.52
N LEU A 313 -28.36 -35.10 -8.93
CA LEU A 313 -27.04 -34.51 -8.68
C LEU A 313 -26.92 -34.05 -7.24
N ALA A 314 -27.97 -33.46 -6.69
CA ALA A 314 -27.94 -32.90 -5.32
C ALA A 314 -27.75 -34.00 -4.25
N LEU A 315 -28.35 -35.18 -4.47
CA LEU A 315 -28.31 -36.30 -3.53
C LEU A 315 -27.12 -37.24 -3.75
N GLY A 316 -26.69 -37.42 -5.02
CA GLY A 316 -25.65 -38.41 -5.39
C GLY A 316 -24.23 -37.86 -5.46
N TYR A 317 -24.04 -36.55 -5.56
CA TYR A 317 -22.74 -35.97 -5.85
C TYR A 317 -22.36 -34.78 -4.96
N PRO A 318 -21.07 -34.51 -4.74
CA PRO A 318 -20.57 -33.41 -3.89
C PRO A 318 -20.66 -32.06 -4.62
N ILE A 319 -21.88 -31.58 -4.92
CA ILE A 319 -22.15 -30.37 -5.72
C ILE A 319 -21.45 -29.12 -5.16
N LYS A 320 -21.21 -29.07 -3.83
CA LYS A 320 -20.44 -27.98 -3.20
C LYS A 320 -18.98 -27.96 -3.69
N LYS A 321 -18.35 -29.14 -3.86
CA LYS A 321 -16.97 -29.23 -4.33
C LYS A 321 -16.88 -28.85 -5.80
N TRP A 322 -17.84 -29.28 -6.62
CA TRP A 322 -17.90 -28.88 -8.03
C TRP A 322 -18.06 -27.35 -8.19
N ALA A 323 -19.00 -26.76 -7.44
CA ALA A 323 -19.18 -25.31 -7.43
C ALA A 323 -17.91 -24.56 -7.00
N ALA A 324 -17.19 -25.07 -5.97
CA ALA A 324 -15.93 -24.49 -5.53
C ALA A 324 -14.85 -24.56 -6.61
N SER A 325 -14.71 -25.71 -7.31
CA SER A 325 -13.74 -25.87 -8.41
C SER A 325 -14.01 -24.91 -9.56
N VAL A 326 -15.28 -24.80 -10.00
CA VAL A 326 -15.67 -23.85 -11.06
C VAL A 326 -15.37 -22.41 -10.63
N SER A 327 -15.64 -22.05 -9.39
CA SER A 327 -15.36 -20.72 -8.86
C SER A 327 -13.86 -20.39 -8.79
N ILE A 328 -13.00 -21.37 -8.50
CA ILE A 328 -11.54 -21.20 -8.54
C ILE A 328 -11.07 -20.92 -9.98
N VAL A 329 -11.58 -21.66 -10.96
CA VAL A 329 -11.26 -21.46 -12.38
C VAL A 329 -11.72 -20.07 -12.84
N ALA A 330 -12.93 -19.65 -12.47
CA ALA A 330 -13.44 -18.32 -12.80
C ALA A 330 -12.63 -17.21 -12.15
N ALA A 331 -12.21 -17.37 -10.90
CA ALA A 331 -11.32 -16.42 -10.25
C ALA A 331 -9.95 -16.35 -10.95
N ALA A 332 -9.41 -17.49 -11.41
CA ALA A 332 -8.18 -17.55 -12.18
C ALA A 332 -8.34 -16.83 -13.54
N PHE A 333 -9.47 -17.01 -14.21
CA PHE A 333 -9.78 -16.27 -15.42
C PHE A 333 -9.89 -14.76 -15.15
N TYR A 334 -10.62 -14.38 -14.08
CA TYR A 334 -10.81 -12.97 -13.74
C TYR A 334 -9.50 -12.27 -13.39
N ILE A 335 -8.55 -12.92 -12.67
CA ILE A 335 -7.25 -12.27 -12.40
C ILE A 335 -6.45 -12.05 -13.67
N VAL A 336 -6.53 -12.95 -14.65
CA VAL A 336 -5.86 -12.82 -15.94
C VAL A 336 -6.39 -11.61 -16.70
N ILE A 337 -7.72 -11.49 -16.86
CA ILE A 337 -8.32 -10.36 -17.59
C ILE A 337 -8.21 -9.03 -16.84
N SER A 338 -8.07 -9.06 -15.51
CA SER A 338 -7.92 -7.86 -14.68
C SER A 338 -6.49 -7.34 -14.56
N GLY A 339 -5.53 -7.91 -15.28
CA GLY A 339 -4.14 -7.47 -15.36
C GLY A 339 -3.33 -7.72 -14.09
N ALA A 340 -3.75 -8.66 -13.24
CA ALA A 340 -3.03 -9.14 -12.05
C ALA A 340 -2.43 -8.02 -11.17
N SER A 341 -3.19 -6.93 -10.98
CA SER A 341 -2.75 -5.85 -10.08
C SER A 341 -2.40 -6.39 -8.68
N SER A 342 -1.55 -5.68 -7.93
CA SER A 342 -1.12 -6.12 -6.58
C SER A 342 -2.32 -6.41 -5.65
N SER A 343 -3.41 -5.64 -5.76
CA SER A 343 -4.63 -5.88 -4.98
C SER A 343 -5.41 -7.11 -5.46
N ALA A 344 -5.55 -7.31 -6.77
CA ALA A 344 -6.20 -8.47 -7.35
C ALA A 344 -5.44 -9.77 -7.04
N THR A 345 -4.11 -9.75 -7.10
CA THR A 345 -3.25 -10.90 -6.77
C THR A 345 -3.45 -11.35 -5.31
N ARG A 346 -3.50 -10.42 -4.36
CA ARG A 346 -3.78 -10.76 -2.95
C ARG A 346 -5.17 -11.39 -2.78
N ALA A 347 -6.17 -10.79 -3.40
CA ALA A 347 -7.53 -11.32 -3.37
C ALA A 347 -7.62 -12.71 -4.02
N PHE A 348 -6.90 -12.91 -5.13
CA PHE A 348 -6.81 -14.20 -5.79
C PHE A 348 -6.12 -15.26 -4.93
N VAL A 349 -5.10 -14.92 -4.13
CA VAL A 349 -4.52 -15.91 -3.20
C VAL A 349 -5.51 -16.26 -2.09
N MET A 350 -6.21 -15.27 -1.53
CA MET A 350 -7.16 -15.50 -0.42
C MET A 350 -8.38 -16.31 -0.84
N LEU A 351 -9.00 -16.01 -1.98
CA LEU A 351 -10.24 -16.65 -2.42
C LEU A 351 -10.08 -18.15 -2.74
N PRO A 352 -9.13 -18.61 -3.58
CA PRO A 352 -8.88 -20.02 -3.78
C PRO A 352 -8.48 -20.76 -2.49
N MET A 353 -7.76 -20.11 -1.55
CA MET A 353 -7.48 -20.71 -0.25
C MET A 353 -8.77 -21.00 0.53
N MET A 354 -9.72 -20.05 0.53
CA MET A 354 -11.02 -20.25 1.16
C MET A 354 -11.86 -21.33 0.45
N LEU A 355 -11.87 -21.34 -0.88
CA LEU A 355 -12.59 -22.34 -1.66
C LEU A 355 -11.95 -23.73 -1.56
N SER A 356 -10.61 -23.82 -1.49
CA SER A 356 -9.89 -25.06 -1.25
C SER A 356 -10.19 -25.66 0.12
N ALA A 357 -10.48 -24.83 1.12
CA ALA A 357 -10.97 -25.33 2.41
C ALA A 357 -12.29 -26.09 2.25
N ILE A 358 -13.20 -25.62 1.37
CA ILE A 358 -14.45 -26.34 1.06
C ILE A 358 -14.16 -27.69 0.39
N LEU A 359 -13.17 -27.76 -0.52
CA LEU A 359 -12.77 -29.02 -1.16
C LEU A 359 -12.23 -30.02 -0.15
N LEU A 360 -11.59 -29.54 0.93
CA LEU A 360 -11.02 -30.32 2.02
C LEU A 360 -11.99 -30.53 3.20
N ASP A 361 -13.28 -30.17 3.02
CA ASP A 361 -14.32 -30.24 4.06
C ASP A 361 -13.96 -29.47 5.34
N ARG A 362 -13.27 -28.30 5.18
CA ARG A 362 -12.87 -27.39 6.26
C ARG A 362 -13.65 -26.09 6.20
N PRO A 363 -13.78 -25.35 7.33
CA PRO A 363 -14.40 -24.04 7.32
C PRO A 363 -13.66 -23.08 6.39
N ALA A 364 -14.35 -22.53 5.39
CA ALA A 364 -13.77 -21.66 4.37
C ALA A 364 -13.23 -20.35 5.01
N LEU A 365 -14.05 -19.71 5.85
CA LEU A 365 -13.71 -18.45 6.51
C LEU A 365 -13.16 -18.73 7.90
N SER A 366 -11.83 -18.70 8.04
CA SER A 366 -11.15 -18.92 9.33
C SER A 366 -9.85 -18.12 9.42
N MET A 367 -9.43 -17.79 10.67
CA MET A 367 -8.13 -17.16 10.90
C MET A 367 -6.96 -18.01 10.37
N ARG A 368 -7.09 -19.34 10.33
CA ARG A 368 -6.05 -20.23 9.83
C ARG A 368 -5.88 -20.12 8.32
N SER A 369 -6.99 -20.09 7.56
CA SER A 369 -6.96 -19.88 6.10
C SER A 369 -6.35 -18.51 5.76
N LEU A 370 -6.71 -17.47 6.51
CA LEU A 370 -6.14 -16.14 6.35
C LEU A 370 -4.63 -16.13 6.67
N GLY A 371 -4.22 -16.78 7.74
CA GLY A 371 -2.82 -16.90 8.12
C GLY A 371 -1.99 -17.64 7.07
N LEU A 372 -2.52 -18.71 6.50
CA LEU A 372 -1.86 -19.45 5.42
C LEU A 372 -1.73 -18.59 4.15
N ALA A 373 -2.76 -17.82 3.79
CA ALA A 373 -2.68 -16.87 2.68
C ALA A 373 -1.59 -15.80 2.91
N ALA A 374 -1.46 -15.30 4.15
CA ALA A 374 -0.39 -14.36 4.50
C ALA A 374 1.00 -14.97 4.36
N VAL A 375 1.19 -16.22 4.81
CA VAL A 375 2.47 -16.94 4.66
C VAL A 375 2.82 -17.11 3.19
N ILE A 376 1.89 -17.58 2.36
CA ILE A 376 2.13 -17.78 0.91
C ILE A 376 2.53 -16.46 0.25
N LEU A 377 1.78 -15.38 0.51
CA LEU A 377 2.07 -14.06 -0.08
C LEU A 377 3.44 -13.52 0.36
N LEU A 378 3.79 -13.66 1.64
CA LEU A 378 5.09 -13.20 2.16
C LEU A 378 6.26 -14.06 1.67
N LEU A 379 6.07 -15.35 1.41
CA LEU A 379 7.09 -16.21 0.81
C LEU A 379 7.31 -15.90 -0.67
N VAL A 380 6.23 -15.63 -1.42
CA VAL A 380 6.32 -15.32 -2.86
C VAL A 380 6.80 -13.88 -3.10
N ARG A 381 6.30 -12.93 -2.30
CA ARG A 381 6.59 -11.51 -2.45
C ARG A 381 6.79 -10.83 -1.10
N PRO A 382 7.94 -11.03 -0.44
CA PRO A 382 8.25 -10.46 0.88
C PRO A 382 8.06 -8.95 0.98
N VAL A 383 8.42 -8.19 -0.07
CA VAL A 383 8.26 -6.73 -0.10
C VAL A 383 6.81 -6.27 0.17
N SER A 384 5.81 -7.13 -0.03
CA SER A 384 4.41 -6.81 0.23
C SER A 384 4.14 -6.35 1.66
N ILE A 385 4.94 -6.78 2.65
CA ILE A 385 4.81 -6.34 4.05
C ILE A 385 4.91 -4.81 4.19
N THR A 386 5.65 -4.14 3.31
CA THR A 386 5.85 -2.69 3.29
C THR A 386 4.81 -1.95 2.46
N GLU A 387 3.90 -2.67 1.78
CA GLU A 387 2.87 -2.09 0.93
C GLU A 387 1.60 -1.80 1.73
N PRO A 388 1.02 -0.57 1.64
CA PRO A 388 -0.22 -0.23 2.34
C PRO A 388 -1.37 -1.17 1.99
N GLY A 389 -1.43 -1.62 0.73
CA GLY A 389 -2.46 -2.54 0.28
C GLY A 389 -2.43 -3.90 0.98
N PHE A 390 -1.26 -4.47 1.28
CA PHE A 390 -1.14 -5.70 2.06
C PHE A 390 -1.63 -5.48 3.49
N GLN A 391 -1.12 -4.45 4.16
CA GLN A 391 -1.42 -4.17 5.55
C GLN A 391 -2.92 -3.91 5.76
N MET A 392 -3.53 -3.04 4.95
CA MET A 392 -4.96 -2.72 5.04
C MET A 392 -5.85 -3.91 4.72
N SER A 393 -5.50 -4.70 3.69
CA SER A 393 -6.29 -5.87 3.28
C SER A 393 -6.31 -6.94 4.39
N PHE A 394 -5.15 -7.27 4.96
CA PHE A 394 -5.07 -8.26 6.05
C PHE A 394 -5.68 -7.75 7.35
N ALA A 395 -5.52 -6.45 7.70
CA ALA A 395 -6.16 -5.85 8.85
C ALA A 395 -7.70 -5.91 8.76
N ALA A 396 -8.25 -5.54 7.59
CA ALA A 396 -9.70 -5.60 7.36
C ALA A 396 -10.22 -7.04 7.45
N VAL A 397 -9.63 -7.99 6.70
CA VAL A 397 -10.12 -9.37 6.65
C VAL A 397 -9.95 -10.07 8.00
N ALA A 398 -8.82 -9.86 8.71
CA ALA A 398 -8.61 -10.42 10.05
C ALA A 398 -9.67 -9.93 11.04
N SER A 399 -9.99 -8.64 11.02
CA SER A 399 -11.00 -8.07 11.89
C SER A 399 -12.40 -8.58 11.57
N LEU A 400 -12.74 -8.69 10.27
CA LEU A 400 -14.03 -9.26 9.83
C LEU A 400 -14.18 -10.73 10.23
N VAL A 401 -13.12 -11.54 10.06
CA VAL A 401 -13.12 -12.96 10.47
C VAL A 401 -13.26 -13.08 12.00
N ALA A 402 -12.56 -12.22 12.77
CA ALA A 402 -12.67 -12.22 14.23
C ALA A 402 -14.09 -11.90 14.70
N VAL A 403 -14.73 -10.90 14.08
CA VAL A 403 -16.12 -10.53 14.40
C VAL A 403 -17.09 -11.63 13.98
N ALA A 404 -16.90 -12.23 12.79
CA ALA A 404 -17.74 -13.34 12.33
C ALA A 404 -17.62 -14.57 13.27
N GLU A 405 -16.40 -14.93 13.71
CA GLU A 405 -16.19 -16.00 14.69
C GLU A 405 -16.85 -15.66 16.05
N TRP A 406 -16.86 -14.38 16.44
CA TRP A 406 -17.49 -13.93 17.68
C TRP A 406 -19.03 -13.95 17.59
N GLU A 407 -19.62 -13.50 16.49
CA GLU A 407 -21.05 -13.53 16.24
C GLU A 407 -21.58 -14.98 16.21
N GLN A 408 -20.92 -15.89 15.48
CA GLN A 408 -21.31 -17.30 15.40
C GLN A 408 -21.43 -17.98 16.77
N ARG A 409 -20.62 -17.58 17.76
CA ARG A 409 -20.69 -18.11 19.12
C ARG A 409 -21.82 -17.51 19.95
N ARG A 410 -22.27 -16.30 19.59
CA ARG A 410 -23.33 -15.57 20.30
C ARG A 410 -24.68 -15.68 19.62
N ALA A 411 -24.76 -16.36 18.47
CA ALA A 411 -25.98 -16.50 17.70
C ALA A 411 -27.06 -17.17 18.55
N ARG A 412 -27.78 -16.36 19.29
CA ARG A 412 -29.11 -16.72 19.84
C ARG A 412 -30.08 -16.58 18.68
N LEU A 413 -30.94 -17.56 18.50
CA LEU A 413 -32.00 -17.62 17.49
C LEU A 413 -33.11 -16.57 17.75
N ILE A 414 -32.73 -15.28 17.68
CA ILE A 414 -33.72 -14.20 17.67
C ILE A 414 -34.10 -14.01 16.20
N PRO A 415 -35.36 -14.24 15.81
CA PRO A 415 -35.84 -14.03 14.47
C PRO A 415 -35.87 -12.53 14.18
N HIS A 416 -34.88 -12.03 13.42
CA HIS A 416 -34.90 -10.68 12.88
C HIS A 416 -35.33 -10.70 11.41
N SER A 417 -35.96 -9.63 10.95
CA SER A 417 -36.32 -9.47 9.55
C SER A 417 -35.09 -9.57 8.66
N TRP A 418 -35.25 -10.03 7.42
CA TRP A 418 -34.17 -10.14 6.42
C TRP A 418 -33.50 -8.78 6.19
N LEU A 419 -34.30 -7.71 6.08
CA LEU A 419 -33.81 -6.34 5.86
C LEU A 419 -32.92 -5.87 7.02
N TYR A 420 -33.34 -6.07 8.27
CA TYR A 420 -32.54 -5.73 9.45
C TYR A 420 -31.19 -6.44 9.45
N ARG A 421 -31.17 -7.74 9.13
CA ARG A 421 -29.92 -8.52 9.07
C ARG A 421 -28.98 -8.01 7.97
N HIS A 422 -29.52 -7.61 6.84
CA HIS A 422 -28.73 -7.06 5.72
C HIS A 422 -28.13 -5.70 6.08
N ILE A 423 -28.94 -4.75 6.54
CA ILE A 423 -28.49 -3.40 6.94
C ILE A 423 -27.46 -3.50 8.06
N ARG A 424 -27.76 -4.26 9.10
CA ARG A 424 -26.84 -4.48 10.23
C ARG A 424 -25.54 -5.13 9.76
N GLY A 425 -25.62 -6.10 8.86
CA GLY A 425 -24.43 -6.78 8.29
C GLY A 425 -23.52 -5.80 7.54
N ILE A 426 -24.06 -5.00 6.62
CA ILE A 426 -23.28 -3.99 5.87
C ILE A 426 -22.70 -2.94 6.82
N ALA A 427 -23.52 -2.42 7.75
CA ALA A 427 -23.07 -1.40 8.71
C ALA A 427 -21.93 -1.93 9.60
N LEU A 428 -22.09 -3.13 10.17
CA LEU A 428 -21.09 -3.75 11.05
C LEU A 428 -19.80 -4.07 10.30
N THR A 429 -19.89 -4.67 9.12
CA THR A 429 -18.69 -4.99 8.30
C THR A 429 -17.96 -3.73 7.86
N SER A 430 -18.70 -2.68 7.46
CA SER A 430 -18.11 -1.39 7.08
C SER A 430 -17.43 -0.72 8.28
N LEU A 431 -18.08 -0.70 9.44
CA LEU A 431 -17.54 -0.12 10.67
C LEU A 431 -16.24 -0.83 11.09
N VAL A 432 -16.27 -2.16 11.15
CA VAL A 432 -15.13 -2.99 11.56
C VAL A 432 -13.95 -2.82 10.57
N ALA A 433 -14.22 -2.88 9.27
CA ALA A 433 -13.20 -2.70 8.26
C ALA A 433 -12.61 -1.27 8.31
N SER A 434 -13.46 -0.24 8.46
CA SER A 434 -13.01 1.16 8.56
C SER A 434 -12.10 1.36 9.78
N PHE A 435 -12.48 0.90 10.95
CA PHE A 435 -11.64 1.02 12.15
C PHE A 435 -10.33 0.23 12.04
N ALA A 436 -10.35 -0.96 11.45
CA ALA A 436 -9.15 -1.77 11.27
C ALA A 436 -8.17 -1.15 10.27
N THR A 437 -8.65 -0.45 9.25
CA THR A 437 -7.82 0.16 8.21
C THR A 437 -7.47 1.62 8.50
N LEU A 438 -8.16 2.29 9.42
CA LEU A 438 -7.99 3.71 9.73
C LEU A 438 -6.54 4.11 10.07
N PRO A 439 -5.79 3.40 10.94
CA PRO A 439 -4.41 3.78 11.24
C PRO A 439 -3.50 3.77 10.01
N PHE A 440 -3.71 2.80 9.12
CA PHE A 440 -2.97 2.70 7.87
C PHE A 440 -3.38 3.81 6.88
N ALA A 441 -4.67 4.12 6.78
CA ALA A 441 -5.17 5.18 5.93
C ALA A 441 -4.61 6.55 6.35
N MET A 442 -4.61 6.83 7.65
CA MET A 442 -4.00 8.05 8.20
C MET A 442 -2.50 8.11 7.94
N TYR A 443 -1.77 7.00 8.15
CA TYR A 443 -0.31 6.95 7.96
C TYR A 443 0.11 7.14 6.49
N TYR A 444 -0.52 6.40 5.56
CA TYR A 444 -0.10 6.39 4.15
C TYR A 444 -0.74 7.48 3.31
N PHE A 445 -1.98 7.84 3.60
CA PHE A 445 -2.75 8.78 2.78
C PHE A 445 -3.04 10.11 3.49
N GLY A 446 -2.73 10.24 4.78
CA GLY A 446 -2.95 11.47 5.55
C GLY A 446 -4.43 11.86 5.64
N ARG A 447 -5.36 10.89 5.59
CA ARG A 447 -6.81 11.15 5.54
C ARG A 447 -7.60 10.18 6.40
N ALA A 448 -8.65 10.68 7.03
CA ALA A 448 -9.68 9.91 7.72
C ALA A 448 -11.05 10.27 7.12
N THR A 449 -11.78 9.25 6.63
CA THR A 449 -13.14 9.41 6.07
C THR A 449 -14.17 9.08 7.14
N HIS A 450 -15.09 10.00 7.43
CA HIS A 450 -16.06 9.84 8.53
C HIS A 450 -17.35 9.15 8.09
N TYR A 451 -17.77 9.36 6.85
CA TYR A 451 -19.04 8.82 6.32
C TYR A 451 -18.87 7.53 5.51
N ALA A 452 -17.73 6.81 5.66
CA ALA A 452 -17.50 5.57 4.93
C ALA A 452 -18.58 4.50 5.16
N VAL A 453 -19.17 4.42 6.37
CA VAL A 453 -20.28 3.51 6.67
C VAL A 453 -21.52 3.88 5.86
N LEU A 454 -21.85 5.17 5.78
CA LEU A 454 -22.98 5.68 4.99
C LEU A 454 -22.74 5.43 3.49
N GLY A 455 -21.55 5.77 2.98
CA GLY A 455 -21.16 5.52 1.59
C GLY A 455 -21.30 4.05 1.22
N ASN A 456 -20.82 3.15 2.06
CA ASN A 456 -20.92 1.70 1.84
C ASN A 456 -22.37 1.20 1.93
N LEU A 457 -23.16 1.69 2.90
CA LEU A 457 -24.57 1.29 3.05
C LEU A 457 -25.38 1.61 1.79
N LEU A 458 -25.11 2.75 1.16
CA LEU A 458 -25.80 3.20 -0.05
C LEU A 458 -25.24 2.56 -1.34
N ALA A 459 -23.91 2.45 -1.47
CA ALA A 459 -23.27 2.00 -2.71
C ALA A 459 -23.10 0.46 -2.81
N MET A 460 -22.95 -0.27 -1.68
CA MET A 460 -22.71 -1.71 -1.73
C MET A 460 -23.86 -2.52 -2.32
N PRO A 461 -25.14 -2.20 -2.10
CA PRO A 461 -26.23 -2.88 -2.80
C PRO A 461 -26.15 -2.75 -4.32
N LEU A 462 -25.84 -1.53 -4.84
CA LEU A 462 -25.66 -1.31 -6.26
C LEU A 462 -24.48 -2.13 -6.80
N MET A 463 -23.36 -2.11 -6.08
CA MET A 463 -22.17 -2.85 -6.47
C MET A 463 -22.39 -4.36 -6.50
N GLY A 464 -23.03 -4.92 -5.46
CA GLY A 464 -23.20 -6.35 -5.30
C GLY A 464 -24.34 -6.94 -6.13
N LEU A 465 -25.46 -6.23 -6.28
CA LEU A 465 -26.67 -6.73 -6.93
C LEU A 465 -26.77 -6.34 -8.41
N VAL A 466 -26.14 -5.24 -8.82
CA VAL A 466 -26.27 -4.71 -10.18
C VAL A 466 -24.93 -4.68 -10.89
N THR A 467 -23.94 -3.91 -10.39
CA THR A 467 -22.67 -3.68 -11.08
C THR A 467 -21.90 -4.97 -11.37
N MET A 468 -21.68 -5.81 -10.36
CA MET A 468 -20.87 -7.03 -10.53
C MET A 468 -21.56 -8.13 -11.33
N PRO A 469 -22.86 -8.43 -11.14
CA PRO A 469 -23.57 -9.34 -12.02
C PRO A 469 -23.59 -8.87 -13.47
N SER A 470 -23.85 -7.58 -13.71
CA SER A 470 -23.83 -7.00 -15.04
C SER A 470 -22.45 -7.05 -15.69
N ALA A 471 -21.37 -6.79 -14.90
CA ALA A 471 -20.00 -6.97 -15.38
C ALA A 471 -19.71 -8.40 -15.82
N ALA A 472 -20.10 -9.38 -15.01
CA ALA A 472 -19.92 -10.81 -15.34
C ALA A 472 -20.71 -11.21 -16.58
N LEU A 473 -21.97 -10.76 -16.69
CA LEU A 473 -22.83 -11.00 -17.85
C LEU A 473 -22.27 -10.31 -19.10
N SER A 474 -21.75 -9.09 -18.98
CA SER A 474 -21.12 -8.38 -20.10
C SER A 474 -19.93 -9.14 -20.65
N VAL A 475 -19.04 -9.63 -19.76
CA VAL A 475 -17.87 -10.42 -20.17
C VAL A 475 -18.30 -11.73 -20.85
N ALA A 476 -19.32 -12.41 -20.32
CA ALA A 476 -19.84 -13.65 -20.91
C ALA A 476 -20.55 -13.42 -22.26
N ALA A 477 -21.19 -12.26 -22.44
CA ALA A 477 -21.93 -11.90 -23.65
C ALA A 477 -21.02 -11.31 -24.77
N MET A 478 -19.84 -10.79 -24.42
CA MET A 478 -18.90 -10.16 -25.38
C MET A 478 -18.53 -11.04 -26.58
N PRO A 479 -18.26 -12.37 -26.46
CA PRO A 479 -17.96 -13.20 -27.62
C PRO A 479 -19.10 -13.27 -28.64
N PHE A 480 -20.34 -13.03 -28.18
CA PHE A 480 -21.56 -13.10 -29.02
C PHE A 480 -22.03 -11.71 -29.50
N GLY A 481 -21.36 -10.63 -29.11
CA GLY A 481 -21.78 -9.25 -29.43
C GLY A 481 -23.04 -8.79 -28.68
N LEU A 482 -23.41 -9.47 -27.59
CA LEU A 482 -24.63 -9.20 -26.80
C LEU A 482 -24.37 -8.40 -25.51
N GLU A 483 -23.19 -7.81 -25.37
CA GLU A 483 -22.79 -7.08 -24.16
C GLU A 483 -23.49 -5.75 -23.95
N HIS A 484 -24.22 -5.21 -24.95
CA HIS A 484 -24.81 -3.85 -24.87
C HIS A 484 -25.74 -3.68 -23.66
N ALA A 485 -26.76 -4.57 -23.54
CA ALA A 485 -27.76 -4.43 -22.48
C ALA A 485 -27.15 -4.57 -21.05
N PRO A 486 -26.32 -5.58 -20.74
CA PRO A 486 -25.69 -5.66 -19.42
C PRO A 486 -24.69 -4.52 -19.17
N LEU A 487 -23.99 -3.98 -20.20
CA LEU A 487 -23.13 -2.81 -20.04
C LEU A 487 -23.94 -1.55 -19.70
N GLN A 488 -25.09 -1.31 -20.35
CA GLN A 488 -25.95 -0.18 -20.02
C GLN A 488 -26.46 -0.26 -18.59
N LEU A 489 -26.89 -1.44 -18.14
CA LEU A 489 -27.31 -1.65 -16.75
C LEU A 489 -26.16 -1.41 -15.74
N MET A 490 -24.94 -1.84 -16.09
CA MET A 490 -23.73 -1.55 -15.34
C MET A 490 -23.46 -0.04 -15.29
N GLY A 491 -23.59 0.66 -16.43
CA GLY A 491 -23.40 2.12 -16.53
C GLY A 491 -24.35 2.88 -15.62
N TRP A 492 -25.63 2.57 -15.62
CA TRP A 492 -26.62 3.20 -14.73
C TRP A 492 -26.30 2.98 -13.25
N SER A 493 -25.84 1.76 -12.90
CA SER A 493 -25.42 1.46 -11.53
C SER A 493 -24.19 2.27 -11.11
N ILE A 494 -23.21 2.43 -12.01
CA ILE A 494 -22.00 3.23 -11.77
C ILE A 494 -22.34 4.71 -11.65
N ASP A 495 -23.20 5.28 -12.52
CA ASP A 495 -23.68 6.65 -12.39
C ASP A 495 -24.36 6.88 -11.04
N GLY A 496 -25.23 5.94 -10.60
CA GLY A 496 -25.80 5.95 -9.27
C GLY A 496 -24.76 5.99 -8.16
N MET A 497 -23.71 5.16 -8.24
CA MET A 497 -22.61 5.19 -7.26
C MET A 497 -21.79 6.48 -7.30
N LEU A 498 -21.57 7.08 -8.47
CA LEU A 498 -20.90 8.37 -8.61
C LEU A 498 -21.70 9.50 -7.96
N ARG A 499 -23.01 9.56 -8.21
CA ARG A 499 -23.90 10.54 -7.56
C ARG A 499 -23.92 10.39 -6.05
N LEU A 500 -24.00 9.16 -5.54
CA LEU A 500 -23.91 8.86 -4.11
C LEU A 500 -22.54 9.24 -3.54
N GLY A 501 -21.46 8.95 -4.27
CA GLY A 501 -20.10 9.34 -3.89
C GLY A 501 -19.96 10.85 -3.74
N ARG A 502 -20.41 11.62 -4.75
CA ARG A 502 -20.41 13.10 -4.72
C ARG A 502 -21.29 13.67 -3.61
N PHE A 503 -22.46 13.08 -3.38
CA PHE A 503 -23.33 13.46 -2.25
C PHE A 503 -22.65 13.27 -0.90
N VAL A 504 -22.08 12.07 -0.65
CA VAL A 504 -21.46 11.75 0.63
C VAL A 504 -20.17 12.54 0.86
N SER A 505 -19.35 12.72 -0.18
CA SER A 505 -18.13 13.52 -0.11
C SER A 505 -18.38 15.01 0.09
N GLY A 506 -19.54 15.51 -0.36
CA GLY A 506 -19.98 16.91 -0.16
C GLY A 506 -20.53 17.19 1.24
N LEU A 507 -20.74 16.20 2.09
CA LEU A 507 -21.22 16.42 3.45
C LEU A 507 -20.16 17.15 4.30
N PRO A 508 -20.58 18.09 5.19
CA PRO A 508 -19.64 18.77 6.08
C PRO A 508 -18.82 17.79 6.90
N GLY A 509 -17.50 17.94 6.92
CA GLY A 509 -16.61 17.08 7.66
C GLY A 509 -16.45 15.65 7.11
N ALA A 510 -16.74 15.41 5.83
CA ALA A 510 -16.62 14.09 5.21
C ALA A 510 -15.20 13.51 5.33
N VAL A 511 -14.19 14.37 5.24
CA VAL A 511 -12.78 14.00 5.33
C VAL A 511 -12.06 14.92 6.29
N THR A 512 -11.27 14.33 7.16
CA THR A 512 -10.27 15.07 7.95
C THR A 512 -8.89 14.73 7.43
N VAL A 513 -8.11 15.76 7.07
CA VAL A 513 -6.69 15.61 6.75
C VAL A 513 -5.92 15.46 8.06
N THR A 514 -5.09 14.43 8.15
CA THR A 514 -4.39 14.09 9.39
C THR A 514 -2.89 14.23 9.22
N PRO A 515 -2.20 14.85 10.20
CA PRO A 515 -0.75 14.97 10.13
C PRO A 515 -0.06 13.61 10.16
N ALA A 516 1.12 13.55 9.54
CA ALA A 516 1.96 12.36 9.56
C ALA A 516 2.45 12.07 10.99
N PHE A 517 2.53 10.78 11.31
CA PHE A 517 3.05 10.29 12.58
C PHE A 517 4.14 9.21 12.35
N PRO A 518 4.98 8.91 13.34
CA PRO A 518 6.11 8.01 13.16
C PRO A 518 5.67 6.54 12.92
N LEU A 519 6.50 5.78 12.20
CA LEU A 519 6.28 4.35 11.93
C LEU A 519 6.12 3.54 13.23
N SER A 520 6.82 3.91 14.31
CA SER A 520 6.71 3.26 15.62
C SER A 520 5.29 3.29 16.17
N ALA A 521 4.54 4.38 15.94
CA ALA A 521 3.14 4.49 16.32
C ALA A 521 2.27 3.47 15.54
N LEU A 522 2.44 3.39 14.21
CA LEU A 522 1.72 2.43 13.38
C LEU A 522 2.05 0.98 13.77
N VAL A 523 3.32 0.67 14.02
CA VAL A 523 3.77 -0.68 14.45
C VAL A 523 3.15 -1.03 15.79
N SER A 524 3.15 -0.12 16.76
CA SER A 524 2.56 -0.34 18.09
C SER A 524 1.05 -0.61 17.99
N ILE A 525 0.31 0.19 17.22
CA ILE A 525 -1.12 -0.02 16.99
C ILE A 525 -1.36 -1.37 16.30
N THR A 526 -0.55 -1.71 15.31
CA THR A 526 -0.68 -2.97 14.56
C THR A 526 -0.44 -4.19 15.45
N LEU A 527 0.63 -4.18 16.23
CA LEU A 527 0.96 -5.29 17.15
C LEU A 527 -0.12 -5.45 18.23
N GLY A 528 -0.60 -4.35 18.79
CA GLY A 528 -1.70 -4.37 19.75
C GLY A 528 -3.01 -4.88 19.13
N GLY A 529 -3.33 -4.45 17.92
CA GLY A 529 -4.48 -4.94 17.15
C GLY A 529 -4.38 -6.44 16.85
N LEU A 530 -3.23 -6.93 16.40
CA LEU A 530 -2.97 -8.35 16.19
C LEU A 530 -3.12 -9.15 17.49
N TRP A 531 -2.61 -8.63 18.58
CA TRP A 531 -2.76 -9.27 19.89
C TRP A 531 -4.24 -9.43 20.27
N ILE A 532 -5.06 -8.39 20.10
CA ILE A 532 -6.50 -8.43 20.38
C ILE A 532 -7.22 -9.44 19.46
N LEU A 533 -6.85 -9.51 18.19
CA LEU A 533 -7.54 -10.34 17.19
C LEU A 533 -7.15 -11.82 17.27
N LEU A 534 -5.87 -12.12 17.56
CA LEU A 534 -5.37 -13.49 17.53
C LEU A 534 -5.64 -14.27 18.80
N TRP A 535 -5.75 -13.63 19.96
CA TRP A 535 -6.08 -14.28 21.22
C TRP A 535 -7.59 -14.20 21.54
N ARG A 536 -8.07 -15.11 22.39
CA ARG A 536 -9.50 -15.22 22.75
C ARG A 536 -9.80 -14.99 24.23
N LEU A 537 -8.86 -15.38 25.10
CA LEU A 537 -9.00 -15.20 26.55
C LEU A 537 -8.92 -13.72 26.95
N SER A 538 -9.22 -13.41 28.19
CA SER A 538 -9.25 -12.04 28.73
C SER A 538 -7.93 -11.29 28.56
N TRP A 539 -6.79 -11.99 28.54
CA TRP A 539 -5.48 -11.40 28.33
C TRP A 539 -5.29 -10.73 26.95
N ARG A 540 -6.18 -11.01 25.98
CA ARG A 540 -6.19 -10.31 24.68
C ARG A 540 -6.30 -8.80 24.84
N TRP A 541 -6.96 -8.33 25.93
CA TRP A 541 -7.13 -6.90 26.19
C TRP A 541 -5.84 -6.17 26.57
N TRP A 542 -4.78 -6.92 26.91
CA TRP A 542 -3.44 -6.33 27.06
C TRP A 542 -2.93 -5.71 25.75
N GLY A 543 -3.45 -6.10 24.60
CA GLY A 543 -3.19 -5.47 23.32
C GLY A 543 -3.65 -4.00 23.26
N LEU A 544 -4.53 -3.54 24.16
CA LEU A 544 -4.89 -2.12 24.28
C LEU A 544 -3.72 -1.26 24.76
N VAL A 545 -2.76 -1.83 25.49
CA VAL A 545 -1.59 -1.07 25.98
C VAL A 545 -0.73 -0.59 24.81
N PRO A 546 -0.24 -1.45 23.89
CA PRO A 546 0.51 -0.96 22.72
C PRO A 546 -0.36 -0.14 21.77
N VAL A 547 -1.68 -0.36 21.69
CA VAL A 547 -2.57 0.53 20.91
C VAL A 547 -2.58 1.93 21.51
N ALA A 548 -2.78 2.05 22.82
CA ALA A 548 -2.76 3.35 23.52
C ALA A 548 -1.39 4.04 23.42
N ALA A 549 -0.30 3.28 23.58
CA ALA A 549 1.06 3.78 23.39
C ALA A 549 1.28 4.30 21.96
N GLY A 550 0.81 3.59 20.95
CA GLY A 550 0.88 4.01 19.55
C GLY A 550 0.08 5.28 19.28
N ILE A 551 -1.13 5.39 19.84
CA ILE A 551 -1.94 6.62 19.75
C ILE A 551 -1.21 7.79 20.42
N ALA A 552 -0.65 7.59 21.62
CA ALA A 552 0.13 8.62 22.31
C ALA A 552 1.34 9.06 21.48
N LEU A 553 2.11 8.12 20.90
CA LEU A 553 3.22 8.43 19.99
C LEU A 553 2.77 9.22 18.76
N ALA A 554 1.59 8.92 18.21
CA ALA A 554 1.04 9.66 17.08
C ALA A 554 0.65 11.09 17.45
N LEU A 555 0.04 11.29 18.62
CA LEU A 555 -0.36 12.61 19.11
C LEU A 555 0.83 13.48 19.54
N MET A 556 1.92 12.86 20.01
CA MET A 556 3.16 13.55 20.41
C MET A 556 4.14 13.75 19.25
N ALA A 557 3.77 13.38 18.03
CA ALA A 557 4.64 13.47 16.87
C ALA A 557 5.01 14.94 16.58
N GLN A 558 6.29 15.24 16.58
CA GLN A 558 6.78 16.56 16.20
C GLN A 558 6.73 16.72 14.69
N ARG A 559 6.21 17.86 14.25
CA ARG A 559 6.19 18.22 12.83
C ARG A 559 7.48 18.96 12.49
N PRO A 560 8.06 18.78 11.30
CA PRO A 560 9.20 19.55 10.88
C PRO A 560 8.82 21.04 10.71
N ASP A 561 9.77 21.92 11.06
CA ASP A 561 9.61 23.37 10.88
C ASP A 561 9.99 23.79 9.46
N MET A 562 10.91 23.04 8.81
CA MET A 562 11.34 23.31 7.45
C MET A 562 11.50 22.01 6.67
N LEU A 563 11.07 22.03 5.41
CA LEU A 563 11.23 20.94 4.46
C LEU A 563 11.94 21.45 3.21
N ILE A 564 12.91 20.66 2.73
CA ILE A 564 13.74 20.98 1.55
C ILE A 564 13.72 19.78 0.63
N ALA A 565 13.29 19.98 -0.62
CA ALA A 565 13.33 18.92 -1.63
C ALA A 565 14.76 18.73 -2.19
N SER A 566 14.99 17.60 -2.86
CA SER A 566 16.28 17.27 -3.46
C SER A 566 16.73 18.26 -4.54
N ASP A 567 15.82 19.09 -5.09
CA ASP A 567 16.11 20.14 -6.06
C ASP A 567 16.71 21.43 -5.43
N ALA A 568 16.82 21.48 -4.10
CA ALA A 568 17.27 22.63 -3.30
C ALA A 568 16.49 23.94 -3.56
N ARG A 569 15.42 23.91 -4.34
CA ARG A 569 14.62 25.07 -4.75
C ARG A 569 13.19 25.04 -4.22
N THR A 570 12.68 23.83 -3.98
CA THR A 570 11.38 23.65 -3.33
C THR A 570 11.62 23.58 -1.83
N ILE A 571 11.26 24.65 -1.13
CA ILE A 571 11.44 24.82 0.31
C ILE A 571 10.08 25.20 0.91
N ALA A 572 9.71 24.56 2.00
CA ALA A 572 8.58 24.97 2.85
C ALA A 572 9.10 25.31 4.25
N LEU A 573 8.57 26.38 4.83
CA LEU A 573 8.86 26.84 6.18
C LEU A 573 7.57 26.98 6.98
N ARG A 574 7.59 26.59 8.25
CA ARG A 574 6.44 26.74 9.14
C ARG A 574 6.31 28.19 9.58
N GLY A 575 5.14 28.77 9.31
CA GLY A 575 4.78 30.11 9.71
C GLY A 575 4.39 30.25 11.17
N GLU A 576 4.12 31.49 11.62
CA GLU A 576 3.63 31.79 12.97
C GLU A 576 2.20 31.22 13.17
N ASP A 577 1.43 31.05 12.10
CA ASP A 577 0.13 30.38 12.09
C ASP A 577 0.21 28.86 12.32
N GLY A 578 1.43 28.31 12.46
CA GLY A 578 1.68 26.89 12.62
C GLY A 578 1.52 26.07 11.35
N ARG A 579 1.32 26.68 10.17
CA ARG A 579 1.15 26.01 8.87
C ARG A 579 2.42 26.12 8.03
N LEU A 580 2.56 25.23 7.04
CA LEU A 580 3.64 25.30 6.08
C LEU A 580 3.34 26.35 5.00
N HIS A 581 4.35 27.18 4.70
CA HIS A 581 4.33 28.18 3.63
C HIS A 581 5.52 27.97 2.70
N PHE A 582 5.33 28.27 1.41
CA PHE A 582 6.38 28.25 0.41
C PHE A 582 6.87 29.68 0.19
N PRO A 583 8.15 30.01 0.49
CA PRO A 583 8.70 31.34 0.22
C PRO A 583 8.56 31.77 -1.25
N ARG A 584 8.60 30.79 -2.15
CA ARG A 584 8.44 30.95 -3.60
C ARG A 584 7.62 29.81 -4.19
N PRO A 585 6.99 29.97 -5.38
CA PRO A 585 6.28 28.90 -6.04
C PRO A 585 7.17 27.64 -6.16
N PRO A 586 6.70 26.48 -5.67
CA PRO A 586 7.50 25.27 -5.63
C PRO A 586 7.76 24.75 -7.05
N LYS A 587 9.01 24.34 -7.31
CA LYS A 587 9.41 23.72 -8.57
C LYS A 587 8.91 22.26 -8.62
N ASP A 588 9.07 21.54 -7.53
CA ASP A 588 8.47 20.21 -7.33
C ASP A 588 7.08 20.34 -6.69
N ARG A 589 6.07 20.47 -7.57
CA ARG A 589 4.66 20.58 -7.15
C ARG A 589 4.12 19.33 -6.49
N PHE A 590 4.68 18.16 -6.84
CA PHE A 590 4.29 16.90 -6.22
C PHE A 590 4.76 16.84 -4.76
N ALA A 591 6.03 17.17 -4.51
CA ALA A 591 6.56 17.27 -3.14
C ALA A 591 5.76 18.28 -2.32
N ALA A 592 5.50 19.48 -2.87
CA ALA A 592 4.75 20.53 -2.19
C ALA A 592 3.34 20.08 -1.76
N ALA A 593 2.56 19.52 -2.67
CA ALA A 593 1.24 19.00 -2.35
C ALA A 593 1.28 17.84 -1.33
N ARG A 594 2.31 16.99 -1.42
CA ARG A 594 2.52 15.89 -0.50
C ARG A 594 2.88 16.36 0.91
N TRP A 595 3.69 17.42 1.03
CA TRP A 595 4.10 18.00 2.32
C TRP A 595 2.92 18.63 3.05
N LEU A 596 2.09 19.43 2.37
CA LEU A 596 0.88 20.01 2.95
C LEU A 596 -0.04 18.91 3.48
N LEU A 597 -0.32 17.88 2.67
CA LEU A 597 -1.14 16.76 3.10
C LEU A 597 -0.57 16.05 4.33
N ARG A 598 0.75 15.83 4.37
CA ARG A 598 1.43 15.20 5.51
C ARG A 598 1.51 16.10 6.74
N ASP A 599 1.40 17.40 6.57
CA ASP A 599 1.30 18.35 7.67
C ASP A 599 -0.12 18.45 8.26
N GLY A 600 -1.09 17.81 7.64
CA GLY A 600 -2.51 17.89 8.01
C GLY A 600 -3.21 19.09 7.39
N ASP A 601 -2.63 19.66 6.34
CA ASP A 601 -3.16 20.84 5.63
C ASP A 601 -3.79 20.42 4.30
N GLY A 602 -5.05 20.79 4.12
CA GLY A 602 -5.80 20.48 2.90
C GLY A 602 -5.73 21.58 1.83
N ARG A 603 -4.98 22.66 2.03
CA ARG A 603 -4.82 23.75 1.04
C ARG A 603 -4.10 23.24 -0.23
N ASP A 604 -4.41 23.88 -1.37
CA ASP A 604 -3.54 23.75 -2.55
C ASP A 604 -2.21 24.49 -2.29
N TRP A 605 -1.12 24.02 -2.90
CA TRP A 605 0.19 24.65 -2.73
C TRP A 605 0.21 26.12 -3.18
N ARG A 606 -0.71 26.51 -4.10
CA ARG A 606 -0.82 27.90 -4.56
C ARG A 606 -1.29 28.82 -3.45
N ASP A 607 -2.18 28.33 -2.59
CA ASP A 607 -2.72 29.08 -1.44
C ASP A 607 -1.75 29.11 -0.26
N ALA A 608 -0.66 28.35 -0.34
CA ALA A 608 0.40 28.30 0.65
C ALA A 608 1.67 29.06 0.22
N VAL A 609 1.64 29.77 -0.93
CA VAL A 609 2.77 30.59 -1.39
C VAL A 609 2.73 31.97 -0.74
N GLY A 610 3.88 32.38 -0.19
CA GLY A 610 4.05 33.68 0.47
C GLY A 610 3.60 33.66 1.94
N GLU A 611 4.23 34.48 2.73
CA GLU A 611 3.89 34.79 4.12
C GLU A 611 4.43 36.17 4.46
N ALA A 612 3.70 36.96 5.27
CA ALA A 612 4.07 38.34 5.63
C ALA A 612 5.41 38.45 6.38
N SER A 613 5.81 37.40 7.07
CA SER A 613 7.05 37.36 7.87
C SER A 613 8.31 36.92 7.09
N LEU A 614 8.18 36.68 5.78
CA LEU A 614 9.28 36.33 4.90
C LEU A 614 9.74 37.55 4.11
N SER A 615 11.02 37.89 4.21
CA SER A 615 11.65 38.92 3.37
C SER A 615 12.34 38.23 2.19
N CYS A 616 11.78 38.36 0.98
CA CYS A 616 12.32 37.76 -0.23
C CYS A 616 12.70 38.84 -1.27
N ASP A 617 13.86 38.65 -1.92
CA ASP A 617 14.35 39.47 -3.01
C ASP A 617 14.75 38.60 -4.24
N GLY A 618 15.49 39.16 -5.20
CA GLY A 618 15.99 38.43 -6.36
C GLY A 618 17.08 37.39 -6.04
N LEU A 619 17.73 37.51 -4.88
CA LEU A 619 18.87 36.70 -4.45
C LEU A 619 18.47 35.54 -3.55
N GLY A 620 17.48 35.74 -2.68
CA GLY A 620 17.05 34.75 -1.71
C GLY A 620 15.84 35.16 -0.90
N CYS A 621 15.62 34.45 0.21
CA CYS A 621 14.64 34.80 1.23
C CYS A 621 15.31 34.67 2.63
N ILE A 622 14.93 35.56 3.53
CA ILE A 622 15.36 35.51 4.94
C ILE A 622 14.11 35.42 5.81
N ALA A 623 14.20 34.62 6.85
CA ALA A 623 13.17 34.46 7.87
C ALA A 623 13.82 34.47 9.26
N ASP A 624 13.14 35.05 10.23
CA ASP A 624 13.45 34.86 11.67
C ASP A 624 12.41 33.89 12.26
N ARG A 625 12.87 32.81 12.87
CA ARG A 625 12.01 31.81 13.49
C ARG A 625 12.65 31.30 14.79
N ASN A 626 11.94 31.47 15.90
CA ASN A 626 12.39 31.05 17.24
C ASN A 626 13.75 31.64 17.60
N GLY A 627 14.04 32.88 17.17
CA GLY A 627 15.32 33.54 17.42
C GLY A 627 16.48 32.99 16.57
N LEU A 628 16.20 32.23 15.52
CA LEU A 628 17.17 31.75 14.53
C LEU A 628 16.93 32.46 13.20
N VAL A 629 17.97 33.03 12.64
CA VAL A 629 17.96 33.63 11.31
C VAL A 629 18.21 32.54 10.26
N ILE A 630 17.25 32.36 9.37
CA ILE A 630 17.29 31.36 8.30
C ILE A 630 17.43 32.08 6.95
N ALA A 631 18.51 31.80 6.24
CA ALA A 631 18.73 32.30 4.88
C ALA A 631 18.52 31.18 3.85
N MET A 632 17.72 31.47 2.84
CA MET A 632 17.42 30.58 1.71
C MET A 632 17.96 31.21 0.44
N SER A 633 19.26 31.00 0.15
CA SER A 633 20.00 31.61 -0.95
C SER A 633 19.65 30.93 -2.28
N SER A 634 19.13 31.69 -3.23
CA SER A 634 18.82 31.21 -4.57
C SER A 634 19.96 31.36 -5.56
N ARG A 635 20.91 32.26 -5.28
CA ARG A 635 22.06 32.60 -6.11
C ARG A 635 23.35 32.61 -5.30
N PRO A 636 24.52 32.31 -5.91
CA PRO A 636 25.81 32.31 -5.22
C PRO A 636 26.19 33.67 -4.63
N GLU A 637 25.74 34.78 -5.26
CA GLU A 637 26.12 36.13 -4.89
C GLU A 637 25.66 36.55 -3.48
N SER A 638 24.59 35.95 -2.96
CA SER A 638 24.10 36.22 -1.61
C SER A 638 24.82 35.43 -0.51
N LEU A 639 25.53 34.36 -0.87
CA LEU A 639 26.03 33.36 0.08
C LEU A 639 26.99 33.96 1.13
N GLU A 640 27.87 34.87 0.76
CA GLU A 640 28.82 35.47 1.70
C GLU A 640 28.08 36.25 2.78
N ALA A 641 27.19 37.14 2.40
CA ALA A 641 26.38 37.91 3.31
C ALA A 641 25.44 37.05 4.17
N ASP A 642 24.85 35.98 3.56
CA ASP A 642 23.98 35.04 4.26
C ASP A 642 24.76 34.20 5.27
N CYS A 643 25.99 33.78 4.95
CA CYS A 643 26.88 33.05 5.87
C CYS A 643 27.28 33.87 7.10
N ASP A 644 27.40 35.19 6.94
CA ASP A 644 27.79 36.08 8.05
C ASP A 644 26.62 36.44 8.98
N ARG A 645 25.40 36.35 8.49
CA ARG A 645 24.19 36.79 9.23
C ARG A 645 23.36 35.66 9.79
N ALA A 646 23.23 34.57 9.05
CA ALA A 646 22.26 33.52 9.37
C ALA A 646 22.80 32.41 10.28
N ASP A 647 21.92 31.85 11.12
CA ASP A 647 22.17 30.64 11.88
C ASP A 647 21.98 29.38 11.06
N ILE A 648 21.10 29.44 10.05
CA ILE A 648 20.81 28.34 9.10
C ILE A 648 20.90 28.88 7.68
N VAL A 649 21.73 28.25 6.85
CA VAL A 649 21.87 28.61 5.45
C VAL A 649 21.46 27.43 4.58
N VAL A 650 20.51 27.64 3.68
CA VAL A 650 20.07 26.68 2.67
C VAL A 650 20.30 27.29 1.28
N SER A 651 21.13 26.67 0.44
CA SER A 651 21.49 27.22 -0.85
C SER A 651 21.17 26.29 -2.01
N ALA A 652 20.58 26.86 -3.07
CA ALA A 652 20.44 26.19 -4.36
C ALA A 652 21.75 26.15 -5.19
N ALA A 653 22.80 26.80 -4.70
CA ALA A 653 24.16 26.78 -5.25
C ALA A 653 25.10 25.94 -4.36
N PRO A 654 26.28 25.56 -4.87
CA PRO A 654 27.32 24.99 -4.03
C PRO A 654 27.70 25.94 -2.89
N LEU A 655 27.90 25.39 -1.69
CA LEU A 655 28.33 26.21 -0.54
C LEU A 655 29.77 26.68 -0.69
N ILE A 656 30.01 27.89 -0.24
CA ILE A 656 31.33 28.40 0.15
C ILE A 656 31.61 28.01 1.62
N PRO A 657 32.84 28.02 2.11
CA PRO A 657 33.12 27.84 3.53
C PRO A 657 32.41 28.90 4.38
N CYS A 658 31.48 28.46 5.22
CA CYS A 658 30.73 29.32 6.16
C CYS A 658 31.12 28.98 7.60
N ALA A 659 31.55 29.95 8.38
CA ALA A 659 31.99 29.72 9.77
C ALA A 659 30.86 29.92 10.81
N LYS A 660 29.93 30.84 10.58
CA LYS A 660 28.88 31.20 11.55
C LYS A 660 27.69 30.28 11.63
N PRO A 661 27.10 29.77 10.50
CA PRO A 661 25.88 29.01 10.58
C PRO A 661 26.03 27.71 11.39
N ARG A 662 25.03 27.41 12.24
CA ARG A 662 24.92 26.13 12.95
C ARG A 662 24.57 24.98 12.00
N LEU A 663 23.93 25.32 10.90
CA LEU A 663 23.58 24.37 9.83
C LEU A 663 23.69 25.06 8.48
N ALA A 664 24.53 24.52 7.60
CA ALA A 664 24.67 24.99 6.22
C ALA A 664 24.46 23.80 5.25
N LEU A 665 23.50 23.93 4.32
CA LEU A 665 23.13 22.92 3.34
C LEU A 665 23.19 23.54 1.94
N GLY A 666 24.14 23.11 1.13
CA GLY A 666 24.22 23.52 -0.26
C GLY A 666 23.58 22.51 -1.21
N ALA A 667 23.51 22.89 -2.48
CA ALA A 667 22.86 22.09 -3.52
C ALA A 667 23.35 20.63 -3.56
N ARG A 668 24.66 20.40 -3.40
CA ARG A 668 25.26 19.06 -3.42
C ARG A 668 24.82 18.22 -2.21
N GLN A 669 24.95 18.77 -0.99
CA GLN A 669 24.54 18.06 0.22
C GLN A 669 23.03 17.76 0.22
N ILE A 670 22.21 18.66 -0.35
CA ILE A 670 20.77 18.47 -0.45
C ILE A 670 20.44 17.37 -1.47
N ALA A 671 21.09 17.37 -2.62
CA ALA A 671 20.91 16.34 -3.63
C ALA A 671 21.35 14.95 -3.12
N ASP A 672 22.53 14.86 -2.50
CA ASP A 672 23.06 13.61 -1.91
C ASP A 672 22.17 13.12 -0.75
N GLY A 673 21.61 14.04 0.04
CA GLY A 673 20.65 13.75 1.10
C GLY A 673 19.28 13.32 0.59
N GLY A 674 18.93 13.57 -0.67
CA GLY A 674 17.60 13.34 -1.24
C GLY A 674 16.52 14.27 -0.70
N GLY A 675 16.91 15.39 -0.09
CA GLY A 675 16.04 16.34 0.63
C GLY A 675 16.16 16.23 2.16
N TYR A 676 15.64 17.22 2.86
CA TYR A 676 15.77 17.35 4.32
C TYR A 676 14.46 17.74 5.00
N ALA A 677 14.29 17.26 6.22
CA ALA A 677 13.33 17.78 7.21
C ALA A 677 14.14 18.34 8.40
N ILE A 678 13.86 19.57 8.78
CA ILE A 678 14.56 20.29 9.83
C ILE A 678 13.56 20.69 10.91
N THR A 679 13.88 20.39 12.17
CA THR A 679 13.23 20.97 13.36
C THR A 679 14.15 22.02 13.95
N LEU A 680 13.59 23.13 14.43
CA LEU A 680 14.36 24.26 14.96
C LEU A 680 14.59 24.15 16.46
N SER A 681 13.72 23.49 17.19
CA SER A 681 13.82 23.36 18.66
C SER A 681 13.53 21.92 19.10
N PRO A 682 14.56 21.09 19.39
CA PRO A 682 15.99 21.34 19.16
C PRO A 682 16.36 21.33 17.66
N LEU A 683 17.44 22.05 17.31
CA LEU A 683 17.91 22.06 15.92
C LEU A 683 18.37 20.66 15.50
N ARG A 684 17.64 20.07 14.56
CA ARG A 684 17.91 18.73 14.05
C ARG A 684 17.55 18.66 12.56
N ALA A 685 18.50 18.24 11.74
CA ALA A 685 18.30 18.00 10.32
C ALA A 685 18.34 16.48 10.02
N ILE A 686 17.32 15.98 9.36
CA ILE A 686 17.23 14.56 8.94
C ILE A 686 17.12 14.56 7.42
N SER A 687 18.07 13.88 6.76
CA SER A 687 17.98 13.68 5.31
C SER A 687 17.17 12.44 4.96
N VAL A 688 16.53 12.47 3.79
CA VAL A 688 15.76 11.35 3.25
C VAL A 688 16.63 10.10 3.10
N ASN A 689 17.82 10.24 2.48
CA ASN A 689 18.68 9.10 2.19
C ASN A 689 19.30 8.49 3.44
N ARG A 690 19.64 9.33 4.47
CA ARG A 690 20.13 8.83 5.76
C ARG A 690 19.07 7.95 6.45
N GLN A 691 17.79 8.30 6.35
CA GLN A 691 16.70 7.49 6.93
C GLN A 691 16.46 6.19 6.15
N ARG A 692 16.69 6.21 4.83
CA ARG A 692 16.57 5.01 3.97
C ARG A 692 17.72 4.04 4.15
N GLY A 693 18.89 4.52 4.59
CA GLY A 693 20.12 3.76 4.75
C GLY A 693 20.83 3.46 3.41
N GLU A 694 21.89 2.67 3.50
CA GLU A 694 22.68 2.23 2.34
C GLU A 694 22.05 0.98 1.72
N ARG A 695 21.10 1.20 0.82
CA ARG A 695 20.29 0.14 0.21
C ARG A 695 20.35 0.23 -1.32
N PRO A 696 20.22 -0.90 -2.06
CA PRO A 696 20.35 -0.91 -3.53
C PRO A 696 19.38 0.02 -4.26
N TRP A 697 18.27 0.39 -3.65
CA TRP A 697 17.30 1.32 -4.22
C TRP A 697 17.49 2.78 -3.76
N VAL A 698 18.52 3.05 -2.97
CA VAL A 698 18.89 4.41 -2.56
C VAL A 698 20.03 4.87 -3.44
N ILE A 699 19.76 5.87 -4.26
CA ILE A 699 20.71 6.39 -5.22
C ILE A 699 21.38 7.60 -4.56
N THR A 700 22.66 7.49 -4.29
CA THR A 700 23.54 8.60 -3.95
C THR A 700 24.38 8.89 -5.19
N GLU A 701 24.54 10.15 -5.56
CA GLU A 701 25.47 10.48 -6.63
C GLU A 701 26.89 10.08 -6.21
N PRO A 702 27.65 9.39 -7.06
CA PRO A 702 29.05 9.11 -6.75
C PRO A 702 29.80 10.43 -6.59
N VAL A 703 30.49 10.57 -5.45
CA VAL A 703 31.38 11.70 -5.16
C VAL A 703 32.46 11.68 -6.26
N GLN A 704 32.46 12.67 -7.17
CA GLN A 704 33.58 12.97 -8.09
C GLN A 704 34.55 13.91 -7.44
#